data_1250703a962ec61fb764ac5871c5fbbd
#
_entry.id   1250703a962ec61fb764ac5871c5fbbd
#
_cell.length_a   1.000
_cell.length_b   1.000
_cell.length_c   1.000
_cell.angle_alpha   90.00
_cell.angle_beta   90.00
_cell.angle_gamma   90.00
#
_symmetry.space_group_name_H-M   'P 1'
#
loop_
_entity.id
_entity.type
_entity.pdbx_description
1 polymer ?
#
loop_
_entity_poly.entity_id
_entity_poly.type
_entity_poly.pdbx_seq_one_letter_code
_entity_poly.pdbx_strand_id
1 'polypeptide(L)'
;MEPLATVSGLATGIDFREIVDQIIKIEDSRLNYLRRSISDQEADKAAWEKVRELIEAIETASDGLSEGSGLDAFTAEVLGDYADNLSATADASASEGSYSVRVLQVADRESLSTAQVSSRSDALGLSGQIVLSGSVIDVDAADSLVSIASSINQANTGDDATGVSATIVGSAGAYRLILTADATGESGLGYADVDGIMASLGLVGSYDSLKTRTGGGFASGQFSSSSTEVGTLLGFSAGTPSGTVTLAGVAFDVDLSTDSLEDIRDNFNTAAGLAGSSAFASVEEVTTGQYRLSITGTASASDDDGVLAALGVLQADTSSVSQVVQGGVLASDAGGTPAVAGTLLSGLFNGASSAAVSAGDTIQFEGTKDDGSAFSFAMALDGTEALQDVLDELNGAQGFNGTATAAITDGRLTVTSGAPGVSLLSLDVFAGNEGGGILDFGSFSATTQGRDRLVSAGQDALVEVDGVLVTSSSNAIDDAVEGVTFTAIAADATKALSVDVSRDTESAKEATKALVDAVNGFFGYVSEGIGQEGAARSALAGDSVLRGLRTQIGDALRNAEAAGTSGTLKLFDVGVEITREGTYSFDSSAFTDQLLADPSGVEALISDLLADIDVIVDAELTTGSGSISGRVERIDESIDRVESTLFDREQRLEVRREQLLLQYTKLEQSISLLQGQQSSLAAVSATLPKASK
;
A
#
# COMPACT_ATOMS: atom_id res chain seq x y z
N MET A 1 -1.26 45.28 44.28
CA MET A 1 -1.89 46.44 45.00
C MET A 1 -2.72 47.14 43.94
N GLU A 2 -4.05 47.01 44.05
CA GLU A 2 -4.94 47.79 43.17
C GLU A 2 -4.71 49.27 43.43
N PRO A 3 -4.56 50.12 42.38
CA PRO A 3 -4.43 51.57 42.59
C PRO A 3 -5.78 52.10 43.08
N LEU A 4 -5.77 52.69 44.26
CA LEU A 4 -6.88 53.50 44.78
C LEU A 4 -7.35 54.44 43.66
N ALA A 5 -8.63 54.38 43.33
CA ALA A 5 -9.26 55.28 42.38
C ALA A 5 -9.17 56.72 42.93
N THR A 6 -8.14 57.42 42.58
CA THR A 6 -8.04 58.86 42.81
C THR A 6 -9.01 59.55 41.85
N VAL A 7 -10.10 60.11 42.40
CA VAL A 7 -11.04 60.92 41.62
C VAL A 7 -10.30 62.19 41.21
N SER A 8 -9.97 62.31 39.91
CA SER A 8 -9.34 63.56 39.36
C SER A 8 -10.36 64.73 39.36
N GLY A 9 -9.93 65.90 39.69
CA GLY A 9 -10.78 67.14 39.61
C GLY A 9 -11.53 67.52 40.84
N LEU A 10 -11.35 66.83 41.98
CA LEU A 10 -12.04 67.18 43.25
C LEU A 10 -11.63 68.58 43.84
N ALA A 11 -10.45 69.02 43.63
CA ALA A 11 -9.98 70.30 44.14
C ALA A 11 -10.07 71.43 43.11
N THR A 12 -9.90 71.14 41.83
CA THR A 12 -9.84 72.16 40.77
C THR A 12 -11.03 72.19 39.82
N GLY A 13 -11.86 71.14 39.80
CA GLY A 13 -12.93 70.99 38.84
C GLY A 13 -12.45 70.67 37.41
N ILE A 14 -11.12 70.43 37.23
CA ILE A 14 -10.50 70.13 35.92
C ILE A 14 -10.18 68.66 35.85
N ASP A 15 -10.68 67.95 34.80
CA ASP A 15 -10.29 66.56 34.56
C ASP A 15 -8.90 66.49 33.91
N PHE A 16 -7.88 66.29 34.72
CA PHE A 16 -6.50 66.20 34.25
C PHE A 16 -6.23 64.88 33.45
N ARG A 17 -7.02 63.85 33.68
CA ARG A 17 -6.88 62.60 32.87
C ARG A 17 -7.29 62.86 31.42
N GLU A 18 -8.38 63.57 31.22
CA GLU A 18 -8.84 63.96 29.88
C GLU A 18 -7.80 64.84 29.17
N ILE A 19 -7.17 65.80 29.90
CA ILE A 19 -6.11 66.65 29.34
C ILE A 19 -4.87 65.79 28.96
N VAL A 20 -4.44 64.87 29.80
CA VAL A 20 -3.32 63.96 29.51
C VAL A 20 -3.65 63.09 28.31
N ASP A 21 -4.84 62.49 28.27
CA ASP A 21 -5.26 61.67 27.17
C ASP A 21 -5.34 62.43 25.84
N GLN A 22 -5.77 63.70 25.87
CA GLN A 22 -5.75 64.57 24.68
C GLN A 22 -4.32 64.91 24.23
N ILE A 23 -3.39 65.18 25.15
CA ILE A 23 -1.96 65.43 24.84
C ILE A 23 -1.35 64.20 24.20
N ILE A 24 -1.54 63.01 24.81
CA ILE A 24 -1.03 61.73 24.29
C ILE A 24 -1.64 61.42 22.93
N LYS A 25 -2.95 61.63 22.74
CA LYS A 25 -3.63 61.45 21.44
C LYS A 25 -3.06 62.34 20.32
N ILE A 26 -2.66 63.59 20.66
CA ILE A 26 -2.01 64.48 19.68
C ILE A 26 -0.61 63.94 19.34
N GLU A 27 0.16 63.47 20.32
CA GLU A 27 1.48 62.90 20.10
C GLU A 27 1.40 61.56 19.37
N ASP A 28 0.46 60.68 19.71
CA ASP A 28 0.18 59.41 18.99
C ASP A 28 -0.21 59.64 17.54
N SER A 29 -1.03 60.70 17.28
CA SER A 29 -1.41 61.03 15.90
C SER A 29 -0.21 61.35 14.99
N ARG A 30 0.92 61.78 15.59
CA ARG A 30 2.18 61.98 14.85
C ARG A 30 2.85 60.69 14.44
N LEU A 31 2.48 59.54 15.05
CA LEU A 31 2.97 58.23 14.67
C LEU A 31 2.21 57.64 13.47
N ASN A 32 1.09 58.24 13.07
CA ASN A 32 0.31 57.77 11.94
C ASN A 32 1.10 57.72 10.62
N TYR A 33 2.17 58.54 10.50
CA TYR A 33 3.05 58.45 9.33
C TYR A 33 3.84 57.11 9.31
N LEU A 34 4.27 56.58 10.47
CA LEU A 34 4.94 55.29 10.57
C LEU A 34 3.97 54.17 10.25
N ARG A 35 2.74 54.23 10.81
CA ARG A 35 1.69 53.24 10.51
C ARG A 35 1.31 53.22 9.02
N ARG A 36 1.25 54.40 8.38
CA ARG A 36 1.05 54.48 6.93
C ARG A 36 2.26 53.94 6.18
N SER A 37 3.48 54.24 6.61
CA SER A 37 4.68 53.69 5.97
C SER A 37 4.75 52.17 6.03
N ILE A 38 4.31 51.55 7.13
CA ILE A 38 4.19 50.10 7.24
C ILE A 38 3.16 49.63 6.21
N SER A 39 1.96 50.16 6.22
CA SER A 39 0.89 49.77 5.27
C SER A 39 1.27 49.95 3.80
N ASP A 40 2.00 51.02 3.46
CA ASP A 40 2.50 51.26 2.12
C ASP A 40 3.56 50.21 1.72
N GLN A 41 4.48 49.86 2.64
CA GLN A 41 5.50 48.83 2.42
C GLN A 41 4.90 47.40 2.36
N GLU A 42 3.88 47.11 3.18
CA GLU A 42 3.12 45.87 3.08
C GLU A 42 2.42 45.72 1.70
N ALA A 43 1.85 46.80 1.18
CA ALA A 43 1.27 46.81 -0.17
C ALA A 43 2.35 46.62 -1.25
N ASP A 44 3.52 47.23 -1.10
CA ASP A 44 4.67 47.06 -1.99
C ASP A 44 5.17 45.60 -1.94
N LYS A 45 5.29 45.02 -0.75
CA LYS A 45 5.65 43.60 -0.54
C LYS A 45 4.66 42.69 -1.28
N ALA A 46 3.37 42.84 -1.01
CA ALA A 46 2.33 42.04 -1.65
C ALA A 46 2.37 42.10 -3.17
N ALA A 47 2.68 43.28 -3.73
CA ALA A 47 2.82 43.45 -5.17
C ALA A 47 4.04 42.68 -5.75
N TRP A 48 5.18 42.67 -5.01
CA TRP A 48 6.36 41.90 -5.42
C TRP A 48 6.21 40.39 -5.19
N GLU A 49 5.51 39.97 -4.16
CA GLU A 49 5.14 38.57 -3.93
C GLU A 49 4.25 38.05 -5.07
N LYS A 50 3.32 38.89 -5.55
CA LYS A 50 2.52 38.52 -6.73
C LYS A 50 3.35 38.40 -8.02
N VAL A 51 4.37 39.26 -8.19
CA VAL A 51 5.32 39.09 -9.30
C VAL A 51 6.07 37.76 -9.16
N ARG A 52 6.55 37.42 -7.96
CA ARG A 52 7.23 36.16 -7.69
C ARG A 52 6.33 34.97 -8.04
N GLU A 53 5.08 34.95 -7.57
CA GLU A 53 4.09 33.92 -7.87
C GLU A 53 3.89 33.73 -9.39
N LEU A 54 3.85 34.84 -10.15
CA LEU A 54 3.68 34.78 -11.59
C LEU A 54 4.92 34.26 -12.34
N ILE A 55 6.12 34.49 -11.80
CA ILE A 55 7.35 33.94 -12.38
C ILE A 55 7.48 32.45 -11.99
N GLU A 56 7.15 32.06 -10.75
CA GLU A 56 7.05 30.66 -10.31
C GLU A 56 6.02 29.87 -11.16
N ALA A 57 4.95 30.53 -11.61
CA ALA A 57 4.00 29.90 -12.51
C ALA A 57 4.58 29.68 -13.93
N ILE A 58 5.46 30.55 -14.41
CA ILE A 58 6.20 30.35 -15.66
C ILE A 58 7.18 29.20 -15.51
N GLU A 59 7.95 29.13 -14.38
CA GLU A 59 8.83 28.04 -14.05
C GLU A 59 8.09 26.68 -14.04
N THR A 60 7.00 26.59 -13.28
CA THR A 60 6.19 25.36 -13.22
C THR A 60 5.66 24.92 -14.59
N ALA A 61 5.27 25.87 -15.43
CA ALA A 61 4.80 25.56 -16.78
C ALA A 61 5.95 25.17 -17.72
N SER A 62 7.16 25.73 -17.53
CA SER A 62 8.40 25.35 -18.21
C SER A 62 8.80 23.92 -17.86
N ASP A 63 8.84 23.59 -16.56
CA ASP A 63 9.13 22.24 -16.06
C ASP A 63 8.18 21.20 -16.63
N GLY A 64 6.88 21.52 -16.69
CA GLY A 64 5.88 20.63 -17.27
C GLY A 64 6.06 20.33 -18.76
N LEU A 65 6.89 21.08 -19.47
CA LEU A 65 7.28 20.83 -20.87
C LEU A 65 8.65 20.12 -20.97
N SER A 66 9.52 20.24 -19.95
CA SER A 66 10.91 19.71 -19.96
C SER A 66 11.03 18.29 -19.43
N GLU A 67 10.16 17.85 -18.52
CA GLU A 67 10.27 16.57 -17.77
C GLU A 67 9.55 15.40 -18.46
N GLY A 68 9.77 15.12 -19.74
CA GLY A 68 9.34 13.85 -20.39
C GLY A 68 7.82 13.62 -20.47
N SER A 69 7.01 14.54 -19.97
CA SER A 69 5.55 14.48 -19.99
C SER A 69 4.89 15.43 -21.00
N GLY A 70 5.66 16.29 -21.62
CA GLY A 70 5.14 17.31 -22.54
C GLY A 70 5.16 16.86 -23.99
N LEU A 71 6.30 17.05 -24.65
CA LEU A 71 6.42 16.88 -26.11
C LEU A 71 6.73 15.45 -26.56
N ASP A 72 7.42 14.67 -25.72
CA ASP A 72 7.81 13.28 -25.97
C ASP A 72 6.85 12.26 -25.37
N ALA A 73 5.74 12.71 -24.81
CA ALA A 73 4.76 11.81 -24.25
C ALA A 73 4.07 10.99 -25.36
N PHE A 74 3.91 9.70 -25.08
CA PHE A 74 3.09 8.81 -25.88
C PHE A 74 1.87 8.38 -25.07
N THR A 75 0.80 8.07 -25.75
CA THR A 75 -0.39 7.46 -25.20
C THR A 75 -0.64 6.12 -25.87
N ALA A 76 -1.12 5.14 -25.08
CA ALA A 76 -1.52 3.84 -25.59
C ALA A 76 -3.03 3.67 -25.41
N GLU A 77 -3.76 3.58 -26.51
CA GLU A 77 -5.20 3.40 -26.52
C GLU A 77 -5.54 1.93 -26.84
N VAL A 78 -6.34 1.30 -25.96
CA VAL A 78 -6.80 -0.08 -26.16
C VAL A 78 -8.14 -0.04 -26.89
N LEU A 79 -8.20 -0.67 -28.06
CA LEU A 79 -9.36 -0.66 -28.95
C LEU A 79 -9.97 -2.07 -29.06
N GLY A 80 -11.29 -2.15 -29.11
CA GLY A 80 -12.05 -3.38 -29.32
C GLY A 80 -13.20 -3.55 -28.33
N ASP A 81 -14.05 -4.56 -28.58
CA ASP A 81 -15.28 -4.80 -27.80
C ASP A 81 -15.00 -5.24 -26.32
N TYR A 82 -13.76 -5.58 -25.99
CA TYR A 82 -13.33 -6.08 -24.66
C TYR A 82 -12.13 -5.28 -24.14
N ALA A 83 -12.07 -3.99 -24.49
CA ALA A 83 -10.98 -3.10 -24.06
C ALA A 83 -10.76 -3.07 -22.52
N ASP A 84 -11.81 -3.31 -21.75
CA ASP A 84 -11.74 -3.40 -20.28
C ASP A 84 -10.88 -4.58 -19.75
N ASN A 85 -10.50 -5.55 -20.60
CA ASN A 85 -9.67 -6.68 -20.21
C ASN A 85 -8.17 -6.34 -20.16
N LEU A 86 -7.77 -5.20 -20.73
CA LEU A 86 -6.40 -4.77 -20.84
C LEU A 86 -6.35 -3.26 -20.64
N SER A 87 -5.35 -2.75 -19.93
CA SER A 87 -4.98 -1.35 -20.07
C SER A 87 -3.55 -1.26 -20.59
N ALA A 88 -3.23 -0.16 -21.25
CA ALA A 88 -1.88 0.08 -21.76
C ALA A 88 -1.47 1.51 -21.43
N THR A 89 -0.19 1.70 -21.12
CA THR A 89 0.44 3.01 -20.96
C THR A 89 1.71 3.04 -21.79
N ALA A 90 2.09 4.20 -22.25
CA ALA A 90 3.32 4.39 -23.00
C ALA A 90 4.14 5.51 -22.34
N ASP A 91 5.46 5.37 -22.33
CA ASP A 91 6.40 6.38 -21.87
C ASP A 91 7.16 7.04 -23.04
N ALA A 92 8.08 7.94 -22.75
CA ALA A 92 8.85 8.69 -23.75
C ALA A 92 9.79 7.81 -24.61
N SER A 93 10.07 6.56 -24.22
CA SER A 93 10.87 5.62 -25.01
C SER A 93 10.04 4.82 -26.03
N ALA A 94 8.70 4.93 -25.94
CA ALA A 94 7.80 4.23 -26.83
C ALA A 94 7.94 4.70 -28.30
N SER A 95 7.55 3.82 -29.22
CA SER A 95 7.48 4.13 -30.64
C SER A 95 6.05 4.03 -31.13
N GLU A 96 5.65 4.91 -32.05
CA GLU A 96 4.34 4.85 -32.69
C GLU A 96 4.12 3.50 -33.38
N GLY A 97 2.97 2.88 -33.14
CA GLY A 97 2.64 1.58 -33.69
C GLY A 97 1.30 1.05 -33.19
N SER A 98 0.86 -0.03 -33.84
CA SER A 98 -0.37 -0.75 -33.43
C SER A 98 0.02 -2.20 -33.12
N TYR A 99 -0.31 -2.68 -31.95
CA TYR A 99 0.03 -4.01 -31.45
C TYR A 99 -1.23 -4.84 -31.25
N SER A 100 -1.20 -6.09 -31.68
CA SER A 100 -2.28 -7.04 -31.42
C SER A 100 -1.99 -7.77 -30.12
N VAL A 101 -2.78 -7.51 -29.07
CA VAL A 101 -2.56 -8.06 -27.73
C VAL A 101 -3.70 -9.00 -27.34
N ARG A 102 -3.36 -10.18 -26.79
CA ARG A 102 -4.33 -11.16 -26.28
C ARG A 102 -3.92 -11.60 -24.88
N VAL A 103 -4.80 -11.40 -23.92
CA VAL A 103 -4.58 -11.84 -22.55
C VAL A 103 -5.04 -13.29 -22.41
N LEU A 104 -4.09 -14.23 -22.32
CA LEU A 104 -4.37 -15.65 -22.19
C LEU A 104 -4.60 -16.05 -20.74
N GLN A 105 -3.85 -15.44 -19.81
CA GLN A 105 -3.90 -15.68 -18.38
C GLN A 105 -3.49 -14.41 -17.63
N VAL A 106 -4.14 -14.11 -16.52
CA VAL A 106 -3.70 -13.06 -15.59
C VAL A 106 -2.83 -13.66 -14.50
N ALA A 107 -1.90 -12.90 -13.98
CA ALA A 107 -1.13 -13.29 -12.82
C ALA A 107 -2.01 -13.27 -11.56
N ASP A 108 -1.87 -14.28 -10.72
CA ASP A 108 -2.61 -14.40 -9.45
C ASP A 108 -1.64 -14.71 -8.30
N ARG A 109 -2.12 -14.50 -7.08
CA ARG A 109 -1.37 -14.71 -5.82
C ARG A 109 -1.68 -16.07 -5.26
N GLU A 110 -0.65 -16.77 -4.77
CA GLU A 110 -0.90 -17.98 -4.00
C GLU A 110 -1.51 -17.63 -2.63
N SER A 111 -2.54 -18.41 -2.26
CA SER A 111 -3.18 -18.29 -0.96
C SER A 111 -3.46 -19.67 -0.37
N LEU A 112 -3.03 -19.88 0.88
CA LEU A 112 -3.23 -21.11 1.63
C LEU A 112 -4.14 -20.88 2.84
N SER A 113 -5.01 -21.87 3.15
CA SER A 113 -5.96 -21.81 4.27
C SER A 113 -5.71 -22.90 5.29
N THR A 114 -5.72 -22.55 6.59
CA THR A 114 -5.64 -23.51 7.70
C THR A 114 -6.88 -24.39 7.80
N ALA A 115 -6.79 -25.43 8.63
CA ALA A 115 -7.95 -26.07 9.20
C ALA A 115 -8.78 -25.09 10.04
N GLN A 116 -10.07 -25.38 10.20
CA GLN A 116 -10.97 -24.58 11.01
C GLN A 116 -10.69 -24.78 12.49
N VAL A 117 -10.64 -23.70 13.27
CA VAL A 117 -10.58 -23.72 14.72
C VAL A 117 -11.81 -23.05 15.32
N SER A 118 -12.19 -23.49 16.54
CA SER A 118 -13.37 -22.97 17.23
C SER A 118 -13.19 -21.57 17.83
N SER A 119 -11.94 -21.18 18.11
CA SER A 119 -11.57 -19.88 18.69
C SER A 119 -10.35 -19.31 18.00
N ARG A 120 -10.36 -18.03 17.73
CA ARG A 120 -9.19 -17.33 17.15
C ARG A 120 -8.17 -16.89 18.20
N SER A 121 -8.56 -16.87 19.48
CA SER A 121 -7.78 -16.31 20.60
C SER A 121 -7.32 -17.36 21.61
N ASP A 122 -7.79 -18.60 21.52
CA ASP A 122 -7.36 -19.66 22.41
C ASP A 122 -6.00 -20.21 21.96
N ALA A 123 -5.17 -20.61 22.93
CA ALA A 123 -3.88 -21.23 22.66
C ALA A 123 -4.03 -22.51 21.84
N LEU A 124 -3.22 -22.67 20.81
CA LEU A 124 -3.26 -23.82 19.89
C LEU A 124 -2.43 -25.00 20.40
N GLY A 125 -1.52 -24.78 21.36
CA GLY A 125 -0.63 -25.81 21.93
C GLY A 125 0.46 -26.26 20.95
N LEU A 126 0.73 -25.49 19.89
CA LEU A 126 1.77 -25.75 18.91
C LEU A 126 3.05 -25.03 19.31
N SER A 127 4.21 -25.68 19.13
CA SER A 127 5.50 -25.06 19.37
C SER A 127 6.52 -25.51 18.33
N GLY A 128 7.28 -24.56 17.79
CA GLY A 128 8.29 -24.81 16.76
C GLY A 128 8.47 -23.59 15.85
N GLN A 129 9.07 -23.80 14.70
CA GLN A 129 9.43 -22.76 13.74
C GLN A 129 8.80 -23.02 12.38
N ILE A 130 8.40 -21.95 11.72
CA ILE A 130 8.04 -21.92 10.30
C ILE A 130 8.94 -20.93 9.58
N VAL A 131 9.34 -21.25 8.37
CA VAL A 131 10.10 -20.33 7.51
C VAL A 131 9.15 -19.77 6.46
N LEU A 132 9.08 -18.46 6.35
CA LEU A 132 8.32 -17.77 5.29
C LEU A 132 9.26 -16.84 4.52
N SER A 133 9.42 -17.10 3.23
CA SER A 133 10.27 -16.32 2.32
C SER A 133 11.65 -15.98 2.88
N GLY A 134 12.27 -16.96 3.54
CA GLY A 134 13.61 -16.81 4.13
C GLY A 134 13.65 -16.19 5.53
N SER A 135 12.52 -15.98 6.19
CA SER A 135 12.46 -15.50 7.57
C SER A 135 11.83 -16.55 8.49
N VAL A 136 12.48 -16.82 9.61
CA VAL A 136 11.98 -17.75 10.64
C VAL A 136 10.95 -17.04 11.51
N ILE A 137 9.83 -17.72 11.76
CA ILE A 137 8.78 -17.28 12.67
C ILE A 137 8.64 -18.34 13.78
N ASP A 138 8.92 -17.94 14.99
CA ASP A 138 8.75 -18.79 16.18
C ASP A 138 7.28 -18.85 16.57
N VAL A 139 6.80 -20.06 16.87
CA VAL A 139 5.45 -20.30 17.37
C VAL A 139 5.55 -20.98 18.73
N ASP A 140 4.96 -20.39 19.74
CA ASP A 140 4.93 -20.90 21.10
C ASP A 140 3.63 -21.65 21.42
N ALA A 141 3.67 -22.60 22.38
CA ALA A 141 2.49 -23.36 22.75
C ALA A 141 1.32 -22.51 23.31
N ALA A 142 1.62 -21.28 23.74
CA ALA A 142 0.61 -20.31 24.18
C ALA A 142 0.00 -19.51 23.04
N ASP A 143 0.53 -19.64 21.81
CA ASP A 143 0.07 -18.86 20.68
C ASP A 143 -1.31 -19.29 20.19
N SER A 144 -2.07 -18.31 19.82
CA SER A 144 -3.38 -18.40 19.20
C SER A 144 -3.29 -18.09 17.69
N LEU A 145 -4.37 -18.29 16.94
CA LEU A 145 -4.41 -17.85 15.54
C LEU A 145 -4.08 -16.36 15.41
N VAL A 146 -4.56 -15.53 16.35
CA VAL A 146 -4.32 -14.07 16.32
C VAL A 146 -2.84 -13.74 16.53
N SER A 147 -2.16 -14.38 17.48
CA SER A 147 -0.73 -14.12 17.72
C SER A 147 0.12 -14.60 16.54
N ILE A 148 -0.15 -15.78 15.97
CA ILE A 148 0.57 -16.28 14.79
C ILE A 148 0.37 -15.34 13.59
N ALA A 149 -0.86 -14.90 13.30
CA ALA A 149 -1.11 -13.94 12.25
C ALA A 149 -0.37 -12.62 12.47
N SER A 150 -0.32 -12.15 13.72
CA SER A 150 0.41 -10.92 14.08
C SER A 150 1.91 -11.07 13.87
N SER A 151 2.51 -12.20 14.27
CA SER A 151 3.95 -12.48 14.08
C SER A 151 4.31 -12.53 12.59
N ILE A 152 3.48 -13.19 11.77
CA ILE A 152 3.66 -13.24 10.31
C ILE A 152 3.58 -11.82 9.69
N ASN A 153 2.54 -11.04 10.03
CA ASN A 153 2.39 -9.70 9.51
C ASN A 153 3.47 -8.74 10.01
N GLN A 154 4.02 -8.96 11.20
CA GLN A 154 5.16 -8.19 11.72
C GLN A 154 6.44 -8.51 10.94
N ALA A 155 6.69 -9.79 10.61
CA ALA A 155 7.80 -10.20 9.77
C ALA A 155 7.66 -9.70 8.32
N ASN A 156 6.46 -9.29 7.91
CA ASN A 156 6.19 -8.71 6.60
C ASN A 156 6.28 -7.18 6.60
N THR A 157 7.21 -6.60 7.37
CA THR A 157 7.43 -5.14 7.46
C THR A 157 8.90 -4.80 7.34
N GLY A 158 9.22 -3.62 6.80
CA GLY A 158 10.60 -3.14 6.64
C GLY A 158 11.29 -3.65 5.38
N ASP A 159 12.61 -3.48 5.32
CA ASP A 159 13.42 -3.80 4.15
C ASP A 159 13.55 -5.32 3.90
N ASP A 160 13.38 -6.14 4.94
CA ASP A 160 13.44 -7.61 4.89
C ASP A 160 12.03 -8.24 4.97
N ALA A 161 11.00 -7.56 4.46
CA ALA A 161 9.63 -8.04 4.47
C ALA A 161 9.49 -9.41 3.79
N THR A 162 8.74 -10.32 4.42
CA THR A 162 8.55 -11.70 3.90
C THR A 162 7.72 -11.78 2.62
N GLY A 163 7.00 -10.73 2.26
CA GLY A 163 6.03 -10.77 1.16
C GLY A 163 4.86 -11.72 1.40
N VAL A 164 4.57 -12.06 2.67
CA VAL A 164 3.47 -12.95 3.05
C VAL A 164 2.56 -12.25 4.06
N SER A 165 1.32 -12.08 3.69
CA SER A 165 0.28 -11.52 4.55
C SER A 165 -0.57 -12.62 5.19
N ALA A 166 -0.94 -12.45 6.47
CA ALA A 166 -1.78 -13.36 7.22
C ALA A 166 -3.11 -12.71 7.63
N THR A 167 -4.23 -13.33 7.25
CA THR A 167 -5.57 -12.82 7.56
C THR A 167 -6.44 -13.90 8.21
N ILE A 168 -7.18 -13.57 9.26
CA ILE A 168 -8.13 -14.48 9.89
C ILE A 168 -9.52 -14.23 9.33
N VAL A 169 -10.13 -15.26 8.77
CA VAL A 169 -11.50 -15.24 8.24
C VAL A 169 -12.39 -16.20 9.03
N GLY A 170 -13.67 -15.90 9.11
CA GLY A 170 -14.66 -16.76 9.76
C GLY A 170 -15.55 -16.03 10.77
N SER A 171 -16.48 -16.78 11.34
CA SER A 171 -17.43 -16.29 12.33
C SER A 171 -17.64 -17.34 13.44
N ALA A 172 -18.39 -17.00 14.47
CA ALA A 172 -18.60 -17.75 15.71
C ALA A 172 -18.33 -19.28 15.66
N GLY A 173 -17.16 -19.70 16.12
CA GLY A 173 -16.77 -21.10 16.19
C GLY A 173 -16.16 -21.71 14.93
N ALA A 174 -15.92 -20.91 13.88
CA ALA A 174 -15.39 -21.38 12.60
C ALA A 174 -14.38 -20.36 12.04
N TYR A 175 -13.16 -20.35 12.56
CA TYR A 175 -12.09 -19.43 12.15
C TYR A 175 -10.98 -20.17 11.41
N ARG A 176 -10.43 -19.53 10.38
CA ARG A 176 -9.28 -20.00 9.61
C ARG A 176 -8.28 -18.88 9.42
N LEU A 177 -7.00 -19.21 9.39
CA LEU A 177 -5.94 -18.33 8.96
C LEU A 177 -5.71 -18.54 7.46
N ILE A 178 -5.65 -17.46 6.70
CA ILE A 178 -5.25 -17.46 5.29
C ILE A 178 -3.91 -16.77 5.18
N LEU A 179 -2.94 -17.44 4.59
CA LEU A 179 -1.67 -16.88 4.16
C LEU A 179 -1.80 -16.52 2.69
N THR A 180 -1.39 -15.32 2.31
CA THR A 180 -1.45 -14.84 0.93
C THR A 180 -0.11 -14.23 0.55
N ALA A 181 0.43 -14.61 -0.61
CA ALA A 181 1.58 -13.93 -1.18
C ALA A 181 1.22 -12.48 -1.56
N ASP A 182 2.09 -11.52 -1.24
CA ASP A 182 1.86 -10.12 -1.62
C ASP A 182 2.11 -9.90 -3.12
N ALA A 183 3.06 -10.64 -3.69
CA ALA A 183 3.33 -10.65 -5.12
C ALA A 183 2.47 -11.72 -5.84
N THR A 184 2.13 -11.45 -7.08
CA THR A 184 1.56 -12.43 -8.01
C THR A 184 2.69 -13.30 -8.59
N GLY A 185 2.31 -14.37 -9.29
CA GLY A 185 3.24 -15.19 -10.06
C GLY A 185 3.35 -16.63 -9.60
N GLU A 186 3.95 -17.46 -10.45
CA GLU A 186 4.13 -18.90 -10.23
C GLU A 186 5.03 -19.22 -9.03
N SER A 187 5.92 -18.30 -8.62
CA SER A 187 6.80 -18.47 -7.45
C SER A 187 6.04 -18.66 -6.14
N GLY A 188 4.83 -18.08 -6.05
CA GLY A 188 3.92 -18.27 -4.92
C GLY A 188 4.51 -17.91 -3.55
N LEU A 189 3.96 -18.56 -2.52
CA LEU A 189 4.44 -18.45 -1.14
C LEU A 189 5.77 -19.22 -0.97
N GLY A 190 6.80 -18.52 -0.59
CA GLY A 190 8.05 -19.15 -0.14
C GLY A 190 7.90 -19.63 1.31
N TYR A 191 7.72 -20.94 1.54
CA TYR A 191 7.57 -21.47 2.91
C TYR A 191 8.26 -22.80 3.09
N ALA A 192 8.70 -23.06 4.35
CA ALA A 192 9.15 -24.36 4.80
C ALA A 192 8.61 -24.65 6.21
N ASP A 193 8.12 -25.85 6.42
CA ASP A 193 7.58 -26.35 7.69
C ASP A 193 8.60 -27.26 8.36
N VAL A 194 9.52 -26.64 9.11
CA VAL A 194 10.65 -27.35 9.72
C VAL A 194 10.20 -28.25 10.87
N ASP A 195 9.28 -27.76 11.70
CA ASP A 195 8.78 -28.44 12.91
C ASP A 195 7.33 -28.97 12.77
N GLY A 196 6.77 -29.02 11.57
CA GLY A 196 5.43 -29.52 11.32
C GLY A 196 4.30 -28.61 11.81
N ILE A 197 4.57 -27.32 12.02
CA ILE A 197 3.58 -26.35 12.48
C ILE A 197 2.55 -26.04 11.39
N MET A 198 2.98 -25.85 10.14
CA MET A 198 2.08 -25.60 9.01
C MET A 198 1.20 -26.83 8.73
N ALA A 199 1.77 -28.03 8.82
CA ALA A 199 1.03 -29.27 8.71
C ALA A 199 0.01 -29.43 9.86
N SER A 200 0.40 -29.12 11.09
CA SER A 200 -0.49 -29.14 12.27
C SER A 200 -1.63 -28.12 12.17
N LEU A 201 -1.36 -26.93 11.64
CA LEU A 201 -2.38 -25.93 11.31
C LEU A 201 -3.24 -26.36 10.11
N GLY A 202 -2.78 -27.34 9.36
CA GLY A 202 -3.42 -27.89 8.17
C GLY A 202 -3.28 -27.02 6.94
N LEU A 203 -2.36 -26.05 6.90
CA LEU A 203 -2.02 -25.28 5.71
C LEU A 203 -1.50 -26.18 4.59
N VAL A 204 -0.71 -27.18 4.96
CA VAL A 204 -0.10 -28.16 4.07
C VAL A 204 -0.36 -29.58 4.57
N GLY A 205 -0.14 -30.57 3.70
CA GLY A 205 -0.06 -31.97 4.06
C GLY A 205 1.38 -32.40 4.34
N SER A 206 1.83 -33.48 3.66
CA SER A 206 3.22 -33.96 3.78
C SER A 206 4.16 -33.18 2.84
N TYR A 207 5.46 -33.24 3.15
CA TYR A 207 6.54 -32.76 2.29
C TYR A 207 7.24 -33.95 1.64
N ASP A 208 6.51 -34.69 0.78
CA ASP A 208 6.97 -35.95 0.21
C ASP A 208 7.47 -35.84 -1.24
N SER A 209 7.29 -34.69 -1.87
CA SER A 209 7.65 -34.47 -3.27
C SER A 209 8.66 -33.36 -3.46
N LEU A 210 9.47 -33.48 -4.52
CA LEU A 210 10.45 -32.47 -4.89
C LEU A 210 9.82 -31.38 -5.78
N LYS A 211 10.24 -30.13 -5.61
CA LYS A 211 9.94 -29.02 -6.51
C LYS A 211 10.62 -29.28 -7.86
N THR A 212 9.89 -29.82 -8.82
CA THR A 212 10.40 -30.13 -10.16
C THR A 212 10.42 -28.88 -11.05
N ARG A 213 11.41 -28.79 -11.96
CA ARG A 213 11.56 -27.69 -12.92
C ARG A 213 11.09 -28.10 -14.31
N THR A 214 10.58 -27.14 -15.08
CA THR A 214 10.14 -27.33 -16.47
C THR A 214 11.27 -27.85 -17.40
N GLY A 215 12.55 -27.63 -17.07
CA GLY A 215 13.70 -28.15 -17.81
C GLY A 215 14.28 -29.46 -17.32
N GLY A 216 13.65 -30.12 -16.33
CA GLY A 216 14.13 -31.31 -15.64
C GLY A 216 14.98 -30.98 -14.41
N GLY A 217 15.06 -31.92 -13.45
CA GLY A 217 15.68 -31.72 -12.15
C GLY A 217 14.79 -30.97 -11.18
N PHE A 218 15.37 -30.44 -10.11
CA PHE A 218 14.70 -29.71 -9.04
C PHE A 218 15.57 -28.59 -8.50
N ALA A 219 15.02 -27.66 -7.75
CA ALA A 219 15.76 -26.50 -7.22
C ALA A 219 15.29 -26.13 -5.81
N SER A 220 16.20 -25.44 -5.08
CA SER A 220 15.88 -24.82 -3.80
C SER A 220 14.99 -23.58 -3.96
N GLY A 221 14.59 -22.98 -2.85
CA GLY A 221 14.16 -21.61 -2.75
C GLY A 221 15.22 -20.63 -3.22
N GLN A 222 14.88 -19.34 -3.30
CA GLN A 222 15.83 -18.26 -3.64
C GLN A 222 16.41 -17.65 -2.36
N PHE A 223 17.68 -17.27 -2.41
CA PHE A 223 18.44 -16.71 -1.30
C PHE A 223 19.21 -15.46 -1.76
N SER A 224 19.36 -14.49 -0.88
CA SER A 224 20.04 -13.22 -1.19
C SER A 224 21.56 -13.33 -1.33
N SER A 225 22.16 -14.48 -1.04
CA SER A 225 23.60 -14.75 -1.18
C SER A 225 23.86 -16.21 -1.50
N SER A 226 24.87 -16.50 -2.33
CA SER A 226 25.34 -17.85 -2.62
C SER A 226 26.40 -18.35 -1.63
N SER A 227 27.10 -17.44 -0.96
CA SER A 227 28.29 -17.71 -0.13
C SER A 227 28.09 -17.44 1.37
N THR A 228 26.92 -16.98 1.78
CA THR A 228 26.56 -16.82 3.19
C THR A 228 25.89 -18.10 3.67
N GLU A 229 26.13 -18.48 4.93
CA GLU A 229 25.51 -19.67 5.55
C GLU A 229 23.97 -19.59 5.44
N VAL A 230 23.35 -20.67 4.99
CA VAL A 230 21.91 -20.70 4.72
C VAL A 230 21.10 -20.44 6.00
N GLY A 231 21.53 -20.99 7.13
CA GLY A 231 20.87 -20.74 8.42
C GLY A 231 20.86 -19.26 8.81
N THR A 232 21.93 -18.52 8.49
CA THR A 232 22.01 -17.07 8.70
C THR A 232 21.03 -16.33 7.77
N LEU A 233 20.99 -16.73 6.49
CA LEU A 233 20.05 -16.13 5.51
C LEU A 233 18.58 -16.38 5.85
N LEU A 234 18.28 -17.52 6.48
CA LEU A 234 16.94 -17.88 6.94
C LEU A 234 16.62 -17.28 8.33
N GLY A 235 17.61 -16.71 9.03
CA GLY A 235 17.40 -16.08 10.33
C GLY A 235 17.27 -17.04 11.51
N PHE A 236 17.76 -18.30 11.40
CA PHE A 236 17.77 -19.24 12.51
C PHE A 236 18.70 -18.72 13.62
N SER A 237 18.13 -18.52 14.82
CA SER A 237 18.88 -18.12 16.01
C SER A 237 19.30 -19.34 16.88
N ALA A 238 18.58 -20.46 16.74
CA ALA A 238 18.85 -21.76 17.39
C ALA A 238 18.08 -22.83 16.60
N GLY A 239 18.51 -24.08 16.77
CA GLY A 239 17.82 -25.23 16.14
C GLY A 239 17.96 -25.29 14.63
N THR A 240 19.02 -24.70 14.06
CA THR A 240 19.31 -24.74 12.63
C THR A 240 19.35 -26.19 12.14
N PRO A 241 18.56 -26.56 11.10
CA PRO A 241 18.53 -27.92 10.58
C PRO A 241 19.91 -28.40 10.11
N SER A 242 20.28 -29.60 10.52
CA SER A 242 21.53 -30.27 10.10
C SER A 242 21.37 -31.78 10.12
N GLY A 243 21.87 -32.47 9.11
CA GLY A 243 21.78 -33.92 9.01
C GLY A 243 22.26 -34.47 7.68
N THR A 244 22.12 -35.81 7.54
CA THR A 244 22.39 -36.49 6.29
C THR A 244 21.14 -36.52 5.43
N VAL A 245 21.17 -35.85 4.30
CA VAL A 245 20.06 -35.82 3.33
C VAL A 245 20.37 -36.70 2.11
N THR A 246 19.34 -37.22 1.48
CA THR A 246 19.50 -37.91 0.19
C THR A 246 18.75 -37.15 -0.89
N LEU A 247 19.46 -36.75 -1.96
CA LEU A 247 18.88 -36.10 -3.13
C LEU A 247 19.36 -36.82 -4.40
N ALA A 248 18.46 -37.07 -5.34
CA ALA A 248 18.76 -37.77 -6.59
C ALA A 248 19.50 -39.10 -6.37
N GLY A 249 19.20 -39.80 -5.27
CA GLY A 249 19.87 -41.03 -4.87
C GLY A 249 21.29 -40.87 -4.30
N VAL A 250 21.73 -39.65 -4.05
CA VAL A 250 23.04 -39.32 -3.45
C VAL A 250 22.83 -38.85 -2.02
N ALA A 251 23.44 -39.56 -1.06
CA ALA A 251 23.43 -39.19 0.35
C ALA A 251 24.66 -38.31 0.66
N PHE A 252 24.44 -37.17 1.36
CA PHE A 252 25.49 -36.25 1.79
C PHE A 252 25.05 -35.47 3.02
N ASP A 253 26.03 -34.97 3.76
CA ASP A 253 25.77 -34.22 4.99
C ASP A 253 25.61 -32.72 4.67
N VAL A 254 24.66 -32.07 5.36
CA VAL A 254 24.40 -30.64 5.28
C VAL A 254 24.21 -30.11 6.69
N ASP A 255 24.87 -29.00 7.01
CA ASP A 255 24.68 -28.22 8.22
C ASP A 255 24.38 -26.77 7.86
N LEU A 256 23.11 -26.40 7.90
CA LEU A 256 22.68 -25.05 7.48
C LEU A 256 23.26 -23.94 8.37
N SER A 257 23.79 -24.27 9.56
CA SER A 257 24.45 -23.29 10.44
C SER A 257 25.84 -22.88 9.94
N THR A 258 26.45 -23.68 9.08
CA THR A 258 27.80 -23.47 8.56
C THR A 258 27.93 -23.51 7.05
N ASP A 259 26.97 -24.15 6.38
CA ASP A 259 27.02 -24.35 4.95
C ASP A 259 26.27 -23.25 4.19
N SER A 260 26.95 -22.68 3.19
CA SER A 260 26.39 -21.83 2.16
C SER A 260 25.80 -22.66 1.00
N LEU A 261 25.09 -22.05 0.07
CA LEU A 261 24.63 -22.75 -1.15
C LEU A 261 25.81 -23.33 -1.95
N GLU A 262 26.95 -22.66 -1.93
CA GLU A 262 28.17 -23.14 -2.61
C GLU A 262 28.77 -24.35 -1.92
N ASP A 263 28.79 -24.38 -0.59
CA ASP A 263 29.26 -25.54 0.19
C ASP A 263 28.35 -26.75 -0.01
N ILE A 264 27.02 -26.54 0.01
CA ILE A 264 26.02 -27.60 -0.23
C ILE A 264 26.18 -28.17 -1.65
N ARG A 265 26.38 -27.30 -2.67
CA ARG A 265 26.70 -27.69 -4.05
C ARG A 265 27.93 -28.59 -4.09
N ASP A 266 29.01 -28.17 -3.45
CA ASP A 266 30.29 -28.88 -3.48
C ASP A 266 30.24 -30.20 -2.71
N ASN A 267 29.56 -30.24 -1.55
CA ASN A 267 29.29 -31.44 -0.80
C ASN A 267 28.50 -32.47 -1.63
N PHE A 268 27.40 -32.01 -2.27
CA PHE A 268 26.61 -32.85 -3.17
C PHE A 268 27.42 -33.39 -4.34
N ASN A 269 28.13 -32.53 -5.07
CA ASN A 269 28.92 -32.94 -6.25
C ASN A 269 30.05 -33.90 -5.89
N THR A 270 30.67 -33.72 -4.72
CA THR A 270 31.67 -34.64 -4.20
C THR A 270 31.06 -36.01 -3.89
N ALA A 271 29.93 -36.04 -3.20
CA ALA A 271 29.21 -37.27 -2.87
C ALA A 271 28.70 -37.98 -4.14
N ALA A 272 28.16 -37.23 -5.10
CA ALA A 272 27.72 -37.78 -6.39
C ALA A 272 28.86 -38.42 -7.19
N GLY A 273 30.04 -37.78 -7.19
CA GLY A 273 31.23 -38.35 -7.80
C GLY A 273 31.69 -39.65 -7.14
N LEU A 274 31.68 -39.73 -5.82
CA LEU A 274 32.00 -40.93 -5.03
C LEU A 274 30.98 -42.08 -5.26
N ALA A 275 29.71 -41.72 -5.40
CA ALA A 275 28.62 -42.67 -5.69
C ALA A 275 28.56 -43.09 -7.16
N GLY A 276 29.35 -42.51 -8.05
CA GLY A 276 29.29 -42.74 -9.50
C GLY A 276 27.96 -42.27 -10.12
N SER A 277 27.30 -41.31 -9.50
CA SER A 277 26.07 -40.70 -9.97
C SER A 277 26.32 -39.70 -11.10
N SER A 278 25.38 -39.56 -12.03
CA SER A 278 25.38 -38.51 -13.04
C SER A 278 24.64 -37.23 -12.59
N ALA A 279 24.12 -37.24 -11.36
CA ALA A 279 23.47 -36.07 -10.77
C ALA A 279 24.52 -34.96 -10.53
N PHE A 280 24.11 -33.71 -10.74
CA PHE A 280 24.99 -32.57 -10.63
C PHE A 280 24.24 -31.37 -10.04
N ALA A 281 24.87 -30.68 -9.09
CA ALA A 281 24.36 -29.46 -8.48
C ALA A 281 25.11 -28.22 -9.02
N SER A 282 24.37 -27.14 -9.25
CA SER A 282 24.90 -25.82 -9.57
C SER A 282 24.19 -24.73 -8.74
N VAL A 283 24.86 -23.63 -8.50
CA VAL A 283 24.23 -22.42 -7.95
C VAL A 283 23.96 -21.49 -9.12
N GLU A 284 22.73 -21.05 -9.27
CA GLU A 284 22.27 -20.17 -10.34
C GLU A 284 21.85 -18.83 -9.76
N GLU A 285 22.28 -17.73 -10.37
CA GLU A 285 21.69 -16.41 -10.13
C GLU A 285 20.43 -16.29 -10.99
N VAL A 286 19.26 -16.15 -10.34
CA VAL A 286 17.95 -16.13 -11.00
C VAL A 286 17.59 -14.72 -11.44
N THR A 287 17.83 -13.76 -10.54
CA THR A 287 17.75 -12.32 -10.74
C THR A 287 18.93 -11.69 -10.00
N THR A 288 19.26 -10.45 -10.28
CA THR A 288 20.41 -9.78 -9.64
C THR A 288 20.33 -9.89 -8.12
N GLY A 289 21.32 -10.57 -7.52
CA GLY A 289 21.40 -10.77 -6.07
C GLY A 289 20.48 -11.86 -5.50
N GLN A 290 19.82 -12.66 -6.34
CA GLN A 290 19.00 -13.81 -5.89
C GLN A 290 19.55 -15.12 -6.46
N TYR A 291 19.93 -16.03 -5.59
CA TYR A 291 20.62 -17.28 -5.93
C TYR A 291 19.78 -18.49 -5.51
N ARG A 292 19.88 -19.58 -6.26
CA ARG A 292 19.28 -20.88 -5.90
C ARG A 292 20.22 -22.04 -6.20
N LEU A 293 20.06 -23.12 -5.44
CA LEU A 293 20.67 -24.40 -5.75
C LEU A 293 19.81 -25.15 -6.77
N SER A 294 20.40 -25.55 -7.90
CA SER A 294 19.74 -26.30 -8.96
C SER A 294 20.40 -27.69 -9.05
N ILE A 295 19.61 -28.76 -9.06
CA ILE A 295 20.12 -30.14 -9.05
C ILE A 295 19.51 -30.90 -10.21
N THR A 296 20.36 -31.52 -11.04
CA THR A 296 19.94 -32.44 -12.10
C THR A 296 20.01 -33.87 -11.60
N GLY A 297 19.07 -34.70 -12.01
CA GLY A 297 19.05 -36.12 -11.59
C GLY A 297 17.63 -36.69 -11.47
N THR A 298 17.52 -37.93 -11.01
CA THR A 298 16.23 -38.56 -10.73
C THR A 298 15.56 -37.92 -9.52
N ALA A 299 14.28 -37.60 -9.62
CA ALA A 299 13.56 -36.98 -8.53
C ALA A 299 13.35 -37.98 -7.39
N SER A 300 14.25 -37.97 -6.40
CA SER A 300 14.14 -38.70 -5.14
C SER A 300 14.76 -37.89 -4.01
N ALA A 301 14.09 -37.85 -2.86
CA ALA A 301 14.54 -37.15 -1.68
C ALA A 301 14.24 -37.95 -0.42
N SER A 302 15.10 -37.80 0.62
CA SER A 302 14.83 -38.20 1.98
C SER A 302 15.44 -37.15 2.90
N ASP A 303 14.67 -36.69 3.87
CA ASP A 303 15.03 -35.62 4.80
C ASP A 303 14.35 -35.91 6.14
N ASP A 304 15.10 -36.41 7.08
CA ASP A 304 14.60 -36.71 8.43
C ASP A 304 14.79 -35.54 9.42
N ASP A 305 15.62 -34.54 9.04
CA ASP A 305 16.05 -33.45 9.91
C ASP A 305 15.57 -32.06 9.45
N GLY A 306 14.68 -32.00 8.43
CA GLY A 306 14.07 -30.74 7.94
C GLY A 306 15.00 -29.85 7.10
N VAL A 307 16.17 -30.33 6.70
CA VAL A 307 17.17 -29.61 5.91
C VAL A 307 16.61 -29.25 4.51
N LEU A 308 16.04 -30.23 3.81
CA LEU A 308 15.51 -30.04 2.46
C LEU A 308 14.24 -29.18 2.46
N ALA A 309 13.46 -29.29 3.55
CA ALA A 309 12.30 -28.40 3.76
C ALA A 309 12.77 -26.96 3.93
N ALA A 310 13.78 -26.70 4.80
CA ALA A 310 14.35 -25.37 5.01
C ALA A 310 14.99 -24.77 3.75
N LEU A 311 15.65 -25.62 2.93
CA LEU A 311 16.18 -25.21 1.62
C LEU A 311 15.09 -24.93 0.59
N GLY A 312 13.83 -25.27 0.87
CA GLY A 312 12.72 -25.11 -0.07
C GLY A 312 12.83 -26.02 -1.30
N VAL A 313 13.53 -27.16 -1.17
CA VAL A 313 13.65 -28.17 -2.24
C VAL A 313 12.41 -29.06 -2.31
N LEU A 314 11.74 -29.25 -1.17
CA LEU A 314 10.54 -30.05 -1.07
C LEU A 314 9.29 -29.22 -1.39
N GLN A 315 8.36 -29.85 -2.07
CA GLN A 315 7.02 -29.31 -2.31
C GLN A 315 6.06 -29.86 -1.27
N ALA A 316 5.37 -29.00 -0.57
CA ALA A 316 4.31 -29.39 0.33
C ALA A 316 3.08 -29.89 -0.43
N ASP A 317 2.36 -30.86 0.15
CA ASP A 317 1.03 -31.24 -0.33
C ASP A 317 0.00 -30.16 0.01
N THR A 318 -0.41 -29.39 -0.99
CA THR A 318 -1.47 -28.37 -0.87
C THR A 318 -2.82 -28.88 -1.40
N SER A 319 -2.96 -30.18 -1.66
CA SER A 319 -4.18 -30.78 -2.15
C SER A 319 -5.35 -30.58 -1.19
N SER A 320 -6.55 -30.49 -1.74
CA SER A 320 -7.77 -30.36 -0.95
C SER A 320 -8.01 -31.59 -0.08
N VAL A 321 -8.63 -31.39 1.08
CA VAL A 321 -8.91 -32.42 2.08
C VAL A 321 -10.35 -32.87 1.93
N SER A 322 -10.57 -34.21 1.82
CA SER A 322 -11.92 -34.79 1.81
C SER A 322 -12.56 -34.76 3.18
N GLN A 323 -13.85 -34.49 3.23
CA GLN A 323 -14.64 -34.59 4.47
C GLN A 323 -14.78 -36.03 4.90
N VAL A 324 -14.62 -36.28 6.21
CA VAL A 324 -14.87 -37.59 6.81
C VAL A 324 -15.88 -37.43 7.94
N VAL A 325 -16.96 -38.19 7.86
CA VAL A 325 -18.00 -38.26 8.89
C VAL A 325 -17.95 -39.64 9.53
N GLN A 326 -17.97 -39.71 10.85
CA GLN A 326 -17.90 -40.99 11.58
C GLN A 326 -19.00 -41.09 12.64
N GLY A 327 -19.51 -42.29 12.79
CA GLY A 327 -20.44 -42.70 13.85
C GLY A 327 -19.73 -43.21 15.12
N GLY A 328 -20.49 -43.80 16.01
CA GLY A 328 -19.99 -44.44 17.24
C GLY A 328 -19.14 -45.68 16.94
N VAL A 329 -18.40 -46.13 17.98
CA VAL A 329 -17.64 -47.39 17.91
C VAL A 329 -18.58 -48.58 17.99
N LEU A 330 -18.54 -49.47 17.02
CA LEU A 330 -19.27 -50.72 16.95
C LEU A 330 -18.30 -51.87 17.38
N ALA A 331 -18.71 -52.68 18.33
CA ALA A 331 -17.90 -53.82 18.80
C ALA A 331 -18.50 -55.15 18.32
N SER A 332 -17.67 -56.08 18.01
CA SER A 332 -18.05 -57.46 17.59
C SER A 332 -18.16 -58.44 18.77
N ASP A 333 -17.75 -58.03 19.97
CA ASP A 333 -17.84 -58.82 21.20
C ASP A 333 -17.96 -57.93 22.46
N ALA A 334 -18.22 -58.54 23.63
CA ALA A 334 -18.31 -57.84 24.89
C ALA A 334 -16.97 -57.29 25.40
N GLY A 335 -15.87 -57.69 24.78
CA GLY A 335 -14.50 -57.20 25.07
C GLY A 335 -14.17 -55.88 24.35
N GLY A 336 -15.04 -55.42 23.45
CA GLY A 336 -14.86 -54.19 22.70
C GLY A 336 -13.99 -54.38 21.44
N THR A 337 -13.86 -55.56 20.90
CA THR A 337 -13.15 -55.80 19.64
C THR A 337 -13.84 -55.04 18.53
N PRO A 338 -13.13 -54.18 17.74
CA PRO A 338 -13.73 -53.41 16.67
C PRO A 338 -14.46 -54.27 15.65
N ALA A 339 -15.65 -53.91 15.30
CA ALA A 339 -16.43 -54.59 14.26
C ALA A 339 -15.81 -54.36 12.86
N VAL A 340 -15.99 -55.32 11.96
CA VAL A 340 -15.57 -55.28 10.55
C VAL A 340 -16.81 -55.41 9.66
N ALA A 341 -16.68 -55.09 8.36
CA ALA A 341 -17.79 -55.09 7.43
C ALA A 341 -18.57 -56.43 7.40
N GLY A 342 -17.90 -57.58 7.59
CA GLY A 342 -18.54 -58.88 7.67
C GLY A 342 -19.20 -59.21 9.01
N THR A 343 -19.15 -58.35 10.01
CA THR A 343 -19.79 -58.58 11.33
C THR A 343 -21.30 -58.50 11.15
N LEU A 344 -22.04 -59.56 11.58
CA LEU A 344 -23.50 -59.54 11.58
C LEU A 344 -24.02 -58.48 12.53
N LEU A 345 -25.10 -57.78 12.13
CA LEU A 345 -25.75 -56.77 12.97
C LEU A 345 -26.22 -57.35 14.28
N SER A 346 -26.71 -58.59 14.30
CA SER A 346 -27.08 -59.35 15.52
C SER A 346 -25.89 -59.76 16.38
N GLY A 347 -24.66 -59.70 15.82
CA GLY A 347 -23.40 -59.99 16.50
C GLY A 347 -22.73 -58.74 17.05
N LEU A 348 -23.29 -57.57 16.88
CA LEU A 348 -22.76 -56.32 17.46
C LEU A 348 -23.05 -56.22 18.94
N PHE A 349 -22.19 -55.49 19.67
CA PHE A 349 -22.31 -55.27 21.08
C PHE A 349 -22.40 -53.76 21.38
N ASN A 350 -23.39 -53.37 22.18
CA ASN A 350 -23.48 -52.07 22.79
C ASN A 350 -23.05 -52.17 24.24
N GLY A 351 -21.76 -51.92 24.53
CA GLY A 351 -21.13 -52.25 25.80
C GLY A 351 -21.10 -53.77 26.07
N ALA A 352 -21.66 -54.19 27.17
CA ALA A 352 -21.69 -55.61 27.55
C ALA A 352 -22.90 -56.40 26.96
N SER A 353 -23.83 -55.70 26.29
CA SER A 353 -25.06 -56.29 25.70
C SER A 353 -24.94 -56.47 24.20
N SER A 354 -25.34 -57.64 23.67
CA SER A 354 -25.43 -57.81 22.23
C SER A 354 -26.57 -56.95 21.69
N ALA A 355 -26.44 -56.50 20.42
CA ALA A 355 -27.39 -55.58 19.77
C ALA A 355 -28.76 -56.24 19.53
N ALA A 356 -28.88 -57.55 19.60
CA ALA A 356 -30.13 -58.30 19.54
C ALA A 356 -31.06 -57.82 18.39
N VAL A 357 -30.55 -57.78 17.18
CA VAL A 357 -31.36 -57.42 15.98
C VAL A 357 -32.43 -58.48 15.75
N SER A 358 -33.65 -58.10 15.51
CA SER A 358 -34.79 -58.96 15.31
C SER A 358 -35.45 -58.72 13.93
N ALA A 359 -36.08 -59.72 13.39
CA ALA A 359 -36.90 -59.56 12.19
C ALA A 359 -38.00 -58.53 12.42
N GLY A 360 -38.09 -57.54 11.55
CA GLY A 360 -39.01 -56.40 11.66
C GLY A 360 -38.40 -55.14 12.24
N ASP A 361 -37.15 -55.19 12.71
CA ASP A 361 -36.39 -53.98 12.98
C ASP A 361 -36.05 -53.23 11.66
N THR A 362 -35.83 -51.91 11.77
CA THR A 362 -35.47 -51.08 10.62
C THR A 362 -34.27 -50.23 10.95
N ILE A 363 -33.49 -49.87 9.91
CA ILE A 363 -32.49 -48.81 9.99
C ILE A 363 -32.94 -47.68 9.07
N GLN A 364 -33.05 -46.47 9.62
CA GLN A 364 -33.33 -45.24 8.87
C GLN A 364 -32.03 -44.52 8.62
N PHE A 365 -31.77 -44.20 7.36
CA PHE A 365 -30.62 -43.38 6.93
C PHE A 365 -31.10 -42.03 6.48
N GLU A 366 -30.49 -40.97 7.00
CA GLU A 366 -30.75 -39.61 6.59
C GLU A 366 -29.40 -38.87 6.43
N GLY A 367 -29.29 -38.03 5.41
CA GLY A 367 -28.04 -37.31 5.21
C GLY A 367 -28.05 -36.39 4.02
N THR A 368 -26.89 -35.77 3.79
CA THR A 368 -26.63 -34.99 2.59
C THR A 368 -25.40 -35.50 1.89
N LYS A 369 -25.41 -35.41 0.55
CA LYS A 369 -24.25 -35.70 -0.29
C LYS A 369 -23.27 -34.53 -0.30
N ASP A 370 -22.14 -34.67 -0.97
CA ASP A 370 -21.13 -33.61 -1.09
C ASP A 370 -21.68 -32.29 -1.62
N ASP A 371 -22.64 -32.32 -2.53
CA ASP A 371 -23.31 -31.19 -3.15
C ASP A 371 -24.46 -30.60 -2.30
N GLY A 372 -24.72 -31.19 -1.12
CA GLY A 372 -25.83 -30.79 -0.24
C GLY A 372 -27.18 -31.39 -0.59
N SER A 373 -27.29 -32.22 -1.63
CA SER A 373 -28.53 -32.93 -1.96
C SER A 373 -28.85 -33.94 -0.86
N ALA A 374 -30.06 -33.82 -0.28
CA ALA A 374 -30.51 -34.70 0.80
C ALA A 374 -30.94 -36.07 0.29
N PHE A 375 -30.74 -37.08 1.13
CA PHE A 375 -31.34 -38.39 0.95
C PHE A 375 -31.95 -38.92 2.25
N SER A 376 -32.95 -39.74 2.16
CA SER A 376 -33.56 -40.45 3.27
C SER A 376 -34.17 -41.76 2.76
N PHE A 377 -33.81 -42.88 3.36
CA PHE A 377 -34.36 -44.19 3.06
C PHE A 377 -34.27 -45.11 4.27
N ALA A 378 -35.02 -46.21 4.25
CA ALA A 378 -35.03 -47.23 5.30
C ALA A 378 -34.64 -48.61 4.79
N MET A 379 -33.86 -49.33 5.58
CA MET A 379 -33.50 -50.73 5.39
C MET A 379 -34.27 -51.59 6.40
N ALA A 380 -35.05 -52.55 5.94
CA ALA A 380 -35.73 -53.52 6.82
C ALA A 380 -34.79 -54.68 7.12
N LEU A 381 -34.82 -55.14 8.39
CA LEU A 381 -33.96 -56.22 8.84
C LEU A 381 -34.74 -57.52 9.03
N ASP A 382 -34.15 -58.64 8.63
CA ASP A 382 -34.66 -59.99 8.89
C ASP A 382 -33.85 -60.76 9.95
N GLY A 383 -32.74 -60.15 10.44
CA GLY A 383 -31.85 -60.64 11.46
C GLY A 383 -30.65 -61.40 10.92
N THR A 384 -30.44 -61.41 9.62
CA THR A 384 -29.30 -62.08 8.97
C THR A 384 -28.28 -61.11 8.37
N GLU A 385 -28.59 -59.79 8.37
CA GLU A 385 -27.78 -58.77 7.75
C GLU A 385 -26.46 -58.55 8.51
N ALA A 386 -25.42 -58.22 7.74
CA ALA A 386 -24.12 -57.78 8.22
C ALA A 386 -23.95 -56.26 8.03
N LEU A 387 -22.90 -55.67 8.61
CA LEU A 387 -22.49 -54.33 8.35
C LEU A 387 -22.21 -54.07 6.86
N GLN A 388 -21.80 -55.11 6.11
CA GLN A 388 -21.62 -54.99 4.66
C GLN A 388 -22.93 -54.62 3.94
N ASP A 389 -24.06 -55.17 4.36
CA ASP A 389 -25.36 -54.87 3.76
C ASP A 389 -25.75 -53.41 4.00
N VAL A 390 -25.41 -52.87 5.19
CA VAL A 390 -25.53 -51.43 5.49
C VAL A 390 -24.66 -50.56 4.59
N LEU A 391 -23.42 -51.00 4.34
CA LEU A 391 -22.49 -50.31 3.42
C LEU A 391 -22.99 -50.34 1.98
N ASP A 392 -23.54 -51.49 1.54
CA ASP A 392 -24.05 -51.66 0.18
C ASP A 392 -25.26 -50.76 -0.08
N GLU A 393 -26.15 -50.58 0.91
CA GLU A 393 -27.27 -49.66 0.80
C GLU A 393 -26.80 -48.18 0.81
N LEU A 394 -25.90 -47.81 1.71
CA LEU A 394 -25.35 -46.45 1.78
C LEU A 394 -24.56 -46.06 0.52
N ASN A 395 -23.77 -47.00 -0.03
CA ASN A 395 -23.01 -46.77 -1.28
C ASN A 395 -23.90 -46.89 -2.53
N GLY A 396 -25.09 -47.48 -2.37
CA GLY A 396 -26.05 -47.73 -3.44
C GLY A 396 -26.77 -46.48 -3.95
N ALA A 397 -27.72 -46.71 -4.87
CA ALA A 397 -28.44 -45.64 -5.59
C ALA A 397 -29.31 -44.77 -4.71
N GLN A 398 -29.82 -45.26 -3.57
CA GLN A 398 -30.63 -44.48 -2.63
C GLN A 398 -29.79 -43.66 -1.66
N GLY A 399 -28.55 -44.10 -1.37
CA GLY A 399 -27.57 -43.44 -0.55
C GLY A 399 -26.65 -42.49 -1.34
N PHE A 400 -25.33 -42.62 -1.15
CA PHE A 400 -24.35 -41.74 -1.72
C PHE A 400 -24.14 -41.89 -3.25
N ASN A 401 -24.36 -43.08 -3.79
CA ASN A 401 -24.28 -43.36 -5.23
C ASN A 401 -22.99 -42.84 -5.89
N GLY A 402 -21.84 -43.07 -5.24
CA GLY A 402 -20.53 -42.68 -5.75
C GLY A 402 -20.08 -41.26 -5.40
N THR A 403 -20.93 -40.41 -4.80
CA THR A 403 -20.54 -39.06 -4.35
C THR A 403 -19.72 -39.10 -3.05
N ALA A 404 -19.93 -40.13 -2.23
CA ALA A 404 -19.14 -40.47 -1.05
C ALA A 404 -19.03 -41.96 -0.89
N THR A 405 -18.09 -42.44 -0.07
CA THR A 405 -17.85 -43.85 0.21
C THR A 405 -18.04 -44.15 1.68
N ALA A 406 -18.98 -45.02 2.01
CA ALA A 406 -19.18 -45.59 3.32
C ALA A 406 -18.32 -46.83 3.54
N ALA A 407 -17.65 -46.96 4.66
CA ALA A 407 -16.81 -48.08 5.06
C ALA A 407 -16.82 -48.31 6.58
N ILE A 408 -16.40 -49.46 7.06
CA ILE A 408 -16.12 -49.71 8.47
C ILE A 408 -14.61 -49.54 8.70
N THR A 409 -14.24 -48.55 9.48
CA THR A 409 -12.84 -48.23 9.84
C THR A 409 -12.73 -48.20 11.37
N ASP A 410 -11.86 -48.99 11.92
CA ASP A 410 -11.66 -49.08 13.40
C ASP A 410 -12.97 -49.30 14.20
N GLY A 411 -13.85 -50.15 13.63
CA GLY A 411 -15.16 -50.41 14.20
C GLY A 411 -16.16 -49.27 14.10
N ARG A 412 -15.92 -48.25 13.29
CA ARG A 412 -16.83 -47.11 13.08
C ARG A 412 -17.38 -47.15 11.65
N LEU A 413 -18.66 -46.83 11.51
CA LEU A 413 -19.19 -46.49 10.22
C LEU A 413 -18.64 -45.11 9.83
N THR A 414 -17.78 -45.09 8.82
CA THR A 414 -17.06 -43.93 8.34
C THR A 414 -17.52 -43.62 6.92
N VAL A 415 -17.83 -42.37 6.65
CA VAL A 415 -18.18 -41.89 5.29
C VAL A 415 -17.18 -40.83 4.88
N THR A 416 -16.54 -41.09 3.74
CA THR A 416 -15.55 -40.16 3.17
C THR A 416 -16.11 -39.54 1.88
N SER A 417 -16.03 -38.23 1.76
CA SER A 417 -16.39 -37.49 0.54
C SER A 417 -15.65 -38.04 -0.67
N GLY A 418 -16.35 -38.21 -1.77
CA GLY A 418 -15.80 -38.71 -3.02
C GLY A 418 -14.94 -37.66 -3.75
N ALA A 419 -15.17 -36.39 -3.48
CA ALA A 419 -14.36 -35.28 -3.98
C ALA A 419 -13.66 -34.57 -2.82
N PRO A 420 -12.37 -34.26 -2.95
CA PRO A 420 -11.70 -33.41 -1.98
C PRO A 420 -12.20 -31.96 -2.08
N GLY A 421 -12.08 -31.20 -0.99
CA GLY A 421 -12.52 -29.81 -0.91
C GLY A 421 -13.71 -29.59 -0.01
N VAL A 422 -14.38 -28.46 -0.17
CA VAL A 422 -15.55 -28.11 0.63
C VAL A 422 -16.70 -29.07 0.33
N SER A 423 -17.23 -29.72 1.36
CA SER A 423 -18.30 -30.70 1.26
C SER A 423 -19.41 -30.43 2.28
N LEU A 424 -20.66 -30.70 1.87
CA LEU A 424 -21.83 -30.65 2.73
C LEU A 424 -22.26 -32.05 3.20
N LEU A 425 -21.35 -32.99 3.09
CA LEU A 425 -21.57 -34.38 3.49
C LEU A 425 -22.01 -34.51 4.94
N SER A 426 -23.12 -35.16 5.18
CA SER A 426 -23.60 -35.55 6.51
C SER A 426 -24.26 -36.93 6.46
N LEU A 427 -24.27 -37.61 7.58
CA LEU A 427 -25.01 -38.86 7.77
C LEU A 427 -25.53 -38.91 9.19
N ASP A 428 -26.78 -39.32 9.34
CA ASP A 428 -27.40 -39.79 10.56
C ASP A 428 -28.02 -41.14 10.33
N VAL A 429 -27.84 -42.06 11.28
CA VAL A 429 -28.35 -43.43 11.20
C VAL A 429 -29.13 -43.75 12.46
N PHE A 430 -30.36 -44.06 12.30
CA PHE A 430 -31.27 -44.39 13.41
C PHE A 430 -31.74 -45.82 13.29
N ALA A 431 -31.50 -46.63 14.31
CA ALA A 431 -32.05 -47.97 14.40
C ALA A 431 -33.44 -47.93 15.02
N GLY A 432 -34.47 -48.40 14.31
CA GLY A 432 -35.87 -48.35 14.74
C GLY A 432 -36.25 -49.54 15.60
N ASN A 433 -35.50 -50.45 15.97
CA ASN A 433 -35.67 -51.52 16.96
C ASN A 433 -37.11 -51.98 17.25
N GLU A 434 -38.00 -51.95 16.25
CA GLU A 434 -39.45 -52.27 16.36
C GLU A 434 -39.70 -53.73 16.71
N GLY A 435 -38.81 -54.61 16.24
CA GLY A 435 -38.79 -56.04 16.55
C GLY A 435 -38.22 -56.37 17.93
N GLY A 436 -37.73 -55.35 18.67
CA GLY A 436 -37.16 -55.53 20.00
C GLY A 436 -35.64 -55.57 20.10
N GLY A 437 -34.93 -55.19 19.02
CA GLY A 437 -33.48 -54.97 18.99
C GLY A 437 -33.02 -53.83 19.86
N ILE A 438 -31.70 -53.66 20.01
CA ILE A 438 -31.08 -52.52 20.73
C ILE A 438 -29.87 -52.00 19.91
N LEU A 439 -29.92 -52.10 18.59
CA LEU A 439 -28.89 -51.64 17.68
C LEU A 439 -28.74 -50.11 17.80
N ASP A 440 -27.51 -49.62 17.88
CA ASP A 440 -27.18 -48.17 17.94
C ASP A 440 -25.84 -47.91 17.22
N PHE A 441 -25.87 -46.99 16.25
CA PHE A 441 -24.69 -46.58 15.50
C PHE A 441 -23.97 -45.35 16.15
N GLY A 442 -24.53 -44.84 17.25
CA GLY A 442 -24.04 -43.61 17.90
C GLY A 442 -24.35 -42.35 17.10
N SER A 443 -23.89 -41.22 17.60
CA SER A 443 -24.01 -39.93 16.91
C SER A 443 -22.93 -39.78 15.83
N PHE A 444 -23.31 -39.27 14.67
CA PHE A 444 -22.39 -38.94 13.61
C PHE A 444 -21.87 -37.53 13.70
N SER A 445 -20.60 -37.35 13.40
CA SER A 445 -19.97 -36.02 13.34
C SER A 445 -18.81 -36.02 12.33
N ALA A 446 -18.55 -34.85 11.75
CA ALA A 446 -17.38 -34.68 10.91
C ALA A 446 -16.11 -34.74 11.78
N THR A 447 -15.28 -35.74 11.56
CA THR A 447 -13.96 -35.90 12.18
C THR A 447 -12.86 -35.21 11.39
N THR A 448 -13.08 -35.06 10.08
CA THR A 448 -12.26 -34.25 9.18
C THR A 448 -13.17 -33.34 8.39
N GLN A 449 -12.92 -32.03 8.46
CA GLN A 449 -13.67 -31.06 7.67
C GLN A 449 -13.08 -30.99 6.27
N GLY A 450 -13.94 -31.21 5.28
CA GLY A 450 -13.58 -31.03 3.86
C GLY A 450 -13.23 -29.56 3.59
N ARG A 451 -12.14 -29.32 2.91
CA ARG A 451 -11.66 -27.98 2.62
C ARG A 451 -10.58 -27.96 1.54
N ASP A 452 -10.44 -26.79 0.91
CA ASP A 452 -9.29 -26.48 0.08
C ASP A 452 -8.18 -25.91 0.96
N ARG A 453 -6.99 -26.50 0.88
CA ARG A 453 -5.77 -25.93 1.44
C ARG A 453 -5.29 -24.77 0.57
N LEU A 454 -5.26 -25.01 -0.75
CA LEU A 454 -4.94 -24.00 -1.76
C LEU A 454 -6.22 -23.24 -2.11
N VAL A 455 -6.32 -21.99 -1.69
CA VAL A 455 -7.46 -21.10 -1.97
C VAL A 455 -7.33 -20.49 -3.36
N SER A 456 -6.11 -20.05 -3.71
CA SER A 456 -5.74 -19.59 -5.04
C SER A 456 -4.31 -20.07 -5.34
N ALA A 457 -4.08 -20.52 -6.54
CA ALA A 457 -2.75 -20.89 -7.01
C ALA A 457 -2.02 -19.64 -7.51
N GLY A 458 -0.76 -19.47 -7.13
CA GLY A 458 0.11 -18.49 -7.75
C GLY A 458 0.32 -18.84 -9.23
N GLN A 459 0.15 -17.87 -10.10
CA GLN A 459 0.33 -18.07 -11.54
C GLN A 459 0.82 -16.79 -12.19
N ASP A 460 1.64 -16.94 -13.23
CA ASP A 460 2.14 -15.87 -14.06
C ASP A 460 1.06 -15.35 -15.03
N ALA A 461 1.15 -14.09 -15.40
CA ALA A 461 0.43 -13.56 -16.53
C ALA A 461 1.00 -14.16 -17.83
N LEU A 462 0.12 -14.46 -18.77
CA LEU A 462 0.48 -14.96 -20.09
C LEU A 462 -0.24 -14.09 -21.13
N VAL A 463 0.54 -13.32 -21.87
CA VAL A 463 0.03 -12.39 -22.88
C VAL A 463 0.71 -12.68 -24.21
N GLU A 464 -0.06 -12.67 -25.30
CA GLU A 464 0.47 -12.78 -26.65
C GLU A 464 0.45 -11.38 -27.29
N VAL A 465 1.62 -10.89 -27.66
CA VAL A 465 1.79 -9.60 -28.36
C VAL A 465 2.29 -9.89 -29.77
N ASP A 466 1.52 -9.52 -30.78
CA ASP A 466 1.82 -9.77 -32.22
C ASP A 466 2.18 -11.23 -32.52
N GLY A 467 1.57 -12.18 -31.81
CA GLY A 467 1.84 -13.62 -31.98
C GLY A 467 3.03 -14.13 -31.17
N VAL A 468 3.71 -13.28 -30.41
CA VAL A 468 4.78 -13.64 -29.48
C VAL A 468 4.22 -13.81 -28.09
N LEU A 469 4.50 -14.95 -27.46
CA LEU A 469 4.07 -15.25 -26.11
C LEU A 469 5.02 -14.64 -25.10
N VAL A 470 4.49 -13.82 -24.20
CA VAL A 470 5.20 -13.17 -23.11
C VAL A 470 4.63 -13.64 -21.78
N THR A 471 5.51 -14.04 -20.87
CA THR A 471 5.15 -14.50 -19.53
C THR A 471 5.72 -13.52 -18.50
N SER A 472 4.90 -13.05 -17.58
CA SER A 472 5.32 -12.14 -16.50
C SER A 472 4.75 -12.60 -15.17
N SER A 473 5.53 -12.50 -14.09
CA SER A 473 5.04 -12.75 -12.73
C SER A 473 4.07 -11.67 -12.24
N SER A 474 3.94 -10.58 -12.96
CA SER A 474 3.05 -9.45 -12.69
C SER A 474 2.01 -9.30 -13.80
N ASN A 475 0.85 -8.71 -13.46
CA ASN A 475 -0.12 -8.29 -14.46
C ASN A 475 0.31 -7.06 -15.25
N ALA A 476 1.31 -6.29 -14.77
CA ALA A 476 1.96 -5.25 -15.52
C ALA A 476 3.17 -5.85 -16.27
N ILE A 477 3.13 -5.81 -17.59
CA ILE A 477 4.11 -6.38 -18.52
C ILE A 477 4.78 -5.21 -19.25
N ASP A 478 6.02 -4.91 -18.92
CA ASP A 478 6.79 -3.75 -19.41
C ASP A 478 7.99 -4.15 -20.29
N ASP A 479 8.23 -5.44 -20.44
CA ASP A 479 9.33 -6.01 -21.20
C ASP A 479 8.93 -6.54 -22.60
N ALA A 480 7.64 -6.48 -22.94
CA ALA A 480 7.12 -6.98 -24.21
C ALA A 480 7.37 -6.04 -25.39
N VAL A 481 7.26 -4.73 -25.15
CA VAL A 481 7.50 -3.65 -26.13
C VAL A 481 8.17 -2.50 -25.42
N GLU A 482 9.28 -2.01 -25.97
CA GLU A 482 10.05 -0.92 -25.39
C GLU A 482 9.17 0.33 -25.17
N GLY A 483 9.13 0.84 -23.94
CA GLY A 483 8.37 2.01 -23.54
C GLY A 483 6.84 1.79 -23.43
N VAL A 484 6.36 0.56 -23.58
CA VAL A 484 4.92 0.25 -23.45
C VAL A 484 4.69 -0.75 -22.33
N THR A 485 3.86 -0.40 -21.35
CA THR A 485 3.43 -1.30 -20.29
C THR A 485 2.01 -1.75 -20.56
N PHE A 486 1.81 -3.05 -20.75
CA PHE A 486 0.50 -3.69 -20.83
C PHE A 486 0.07 -4.19 -19.44
N THR A 487 -1.12 -3.82 -18.98
CA THR A 487 -1.66 -4.33 -17.72
C THR A 487 -2.83 -5.25 -18.01
N ALA A 488 -2.63 -6.54 -17.76
CA ALA A 488 -3.65 -7.58 -17.93
C ALA A 488 -4.69 -7.47 -16.77
N ILE A 489 -5.96 -7.28 -17.11
CA ILE A 489 -7.06 -7.13 -16.14
C ILE A 489 -7.91 -8.39 -16.09
N ALA A 490 -8.26 -8.94 -17.27
CA ALA A 490 -9.04 -10.16 -17.37
C ALA A 490 -8.58 -10.99 -18.58
N ALA A 491 -8.58 -12.32 -18.42
CA ALA A 491 -8.16 -13.23 -19.46
C ALA A 491 -9.32 -13.54 -20.45
N ASP A 492 -9.04 -13.41 -21.74
CA ASP A 492 -9.87 -13.96 -22.83
C ASP A 492 -8.98 -14.43 -23.98
N ALA A 493 -8.67 -15.71 -23.98
CA ALA A 493 -7.83 -16.34 -25.01
C ALA A 493 -8.45 -16.30 -26.42
N THR A 494 -9.72 -15.95 -26.56
CA THR A 494 -10.42 -15.93 -27.86
C THR A 494 -10.45 -14.56 -28.53
N LYS A 495 -10.06 -13.50 -27.80
CA LYS A 495 -10.15 -12.11 -28.25
C LYS A 495 -8.77 -11.48 -28.32
N ALA A 496 -8.45 -10.92 -29.48
CA ALA A 496 -7.31 -10.04 -29.65
C ALA A 496 -7.79 -8.59 -29.58
N LEU A 497 -7.07 -7.75 -28.87
CA LEU A 497 -7.28 -6.32 -28.72
C LEU A 497 -6.24 -5.60 -29.58
N SER A 498 -6.57 -4.44 -30.12
CA SER A 498 -5.59 -3.54 -30.75
C SER A 498 -5.15 -2.53 -29.71
N VAL A 499 -3.85 -2.37 -29.53
CA VAL A 499 -3.26 -1.30 -28.73
C VAL A 499 -2.54 -0.36 -29.68
N ASP A 500 -3.09 0.85 -29.82
CA ASP A 500 -2.52 1.88 -30.69
C ASP A 500 -1.69 2.85 -29.85
N VAL A 501 -0.40 2.86 -30.10
CA VAL A 501 0.56 3.78 -29.47
C VAL A 501 0.76 4.97 -30.41
N SER A 502 0.46 6.14 -29.92
CA SER A 502 0.61 7.40 -30.68
C SER A 502 1.15 8.50 -29.76
N ARG A 503 1.70 9.53 -30.37
CA ARG A 503 2.16 10.72 -29.63
C ARG A 503 1.00 11.40 -28.91
N ASP A 504 1.19 11.73 -27.64
CA ASP A 504 0.19 12.45 -26.83
C ASP A 504 0.19 13.95 -27.18
N THR A 505 -0.46 14.26 -28.28
CA THR A 505 -0.60 15.65 -28.71
C THR A 505 -1.48 16.49 -27.80
N GLU A 506 -2.37 15.88 -27.00
CA GLU A 506 -3.26 16.60 -26.09
C GLU A 506 -2.46 17.13 -24.89
N SER A 507 -1.67 16.29 -24.22
CA SER A 507 -0.80 16.71 -23.12
C SER A 507 0.23 17.75 -23.57
N ALA A 508 0.86 17.56 -24.73
CA ALA A 508 1.80 18.54 -25.31
C ALA A 508 1.14 19.91 -25.54
N LYS A 509 -0.07 19.92 -26.06
CA LYS A 509 -0.87 21.11 -26.32
C LYS A 509 -1.29 21.82 -25.03
N GLU A 510 -1.75 21.06 -24.02
CA GLU A 510 -2.14 21.60 -22.72
C GLU A 510 -0.93 22.21 -21.99
N ALA A 511 0.21 21.56 -22.00
CA ALA A 511 1.45 22.04 -21.37
C ALA A 511 1.96 23.32 -22.08
N THR A 512 1.96 23.34 -23.43
CA THR A 512 2.34 24.56 -24.19
C THR A 512 1.39 25.72 -23.92
N LYS A 513 0.08 25.43 -23.85
CA LYS A 513 -0.93 26.43 -23.49
C LYS A 513 -0.71 26.97 -22.09
N ALA A 514 -0.38 26.14 -21.11
CA ALA A 514 -0.12 26.56 -19.75
C ALA A 514 1.07 27.55 -19.67
N LEU A 515 2.15 27.29 -20.43
CA LEU A 515 3.28 28.22 -20.53
C LEU A 515 2.85 29.58 -21.13
N VAL A 516 2.10 29.56 -22.23
CA VAL A 516 1.59 30.79 -22.87
C VAL A 516 0.67 31.58 -21.91
N ASP A 517 -0.21 30.88 -21.18
CA ASP A 517 -1.11 31.49 -20.20
C ASP A 517 -0.35 32.11 -19.03
N ALA A 518 0.68 31.42 -18.50
CA ALA A 518 1.53 31.91 -17.42
C ALA A 518 2.29 33.19 -17.84
N VAL A 519 2.91 33.18 -19.03
CA VAL A 519 3.57 34.37 -19.60
C VAL A 519 2.59 35.52 -19.76
N ASN A 520 1.40 35.25 -20.28
CA ASN A 520 0.35 36.27 -20.43
C ASN A 520 -0.12 36.82 -19.07
N GLY A 521 -0.23 35.98 -18.08
CA GLY A 521 -0.54 36.37 -16.70
C GLY A 521 0.47 37.40 -16.14
N PHE A 522 1.76 37.10 -16.29
CA PHE A 522 2.83 38.02 -15.93
C PHE A 522 2.79 39.33 -16.77
N PHE A 523 2.68 39.22 -18.07
CA PHE A 523 2.62 40.39 -18.97
C PHE A 523 1.41 41.29 -18.69
N GLY A 524 0.25 40.68 -18.40
CA GLY A 524 -0.99 41.36 -18.02
C GLY A 524 -0.79 42.16 -16.71
N TYR A 525 -0.28 41.50 -15.69
CA TYR A 525 -0.01 42.10 -14.36
C TYR A 525 0.95 43.28 -14.46
N VAL A 526 2.06 43.11 -15.18
CA VAL A 526 3.04 44.20 -15.40
C VAL A 526 2.40 45.36 -16.18
N SER A 527 1.55 45.07 -17.17
CA SER A 527 0.88 46.12 -17.98
C SER A 527 -0.17 46.88 -17.17
N GLU A 528 -0.95 46.19 -16.34
CA GLU A 528 -1.94 46.81 -15.44
C GLU A 528 -1.28 47.66 -14.35
N GLY A 529 -0.18 47.16 -13.77
CA GLY A 529 0.58 47.90 -12.76
C GLY A 529 1.16 49.22 -13.26
N ILE A 530 1.42 49.33 -14.56
CA ILE A 530 1.90 50.55 -15.20
C ILE A 530 0.75 51.54 -15.52
N GLY A 531 -0.50 51.07 -15.65
CA GLY A 531 -1.64 51.82 -16.24
C GLY A 531 -2.71 52.32 -15.26
N GLN A 532 -2.81 51.85 -14.03
CA GLN A 532 -3.92 52.16 -13.11
C GLN A 532 -3.69 53.34 -12.17
N GLU A 533 -4.75 54.12 -11.87
CA GLU A 533 -4.78 55.17 -10.86
C GLU A 533 -5.22 54.59 -9.51
N GLY A 534 -4.31 54.58 -8.50
CA GLY A 534 -4.60 54.10 -7.14
C GLY A 534 -3.34 53.72 -6.32
N ALA A 535 -3.52 53.31 -5.09
CA ALA A 535 -2.41 52.99 -4.15
C ALA A 535 -1.48 51.85 -4.63
N ALA A 536 -1.97 50.89 -5.42
CA ALA A 536 -1.15 49.85 -6.05
C ALA A 536 -0.25 50.38 -7.19
N ARG A 537 -0.47 51.60 -7.65
CA ARG A 537 0.31 52.25 -8.71
C ARG A 537 1.71 52.62 -8.25
N SER A 538 1.93 52.84 -6.96
CA SER A 538 3.22 53.37 -6.45
C SER A 538 4.31 52.27 -6.42
N ALA A 539 3.96 51.00 -6.15
CA ALA A 539 4.90 49.92 -5.93
C ALA A 539 5.65 49.48 -7.20
N LEU A 540 4.92 49.32 -8.30
CA LEU A 540 5.43 48.74 -9.57
C LEU A 540 5.59 49.78 -10.69
N ALA A 541 5.02 50.95 -10.52
CA ALA A 541 4.99 51.96 -11.60
C ALA A 541 6.40 52.47 -11.94
N GLY A 542 6.87 52.15 -13.11
CA GLY A 542 8.17 52.63 -13.63
C GLY A 542 9.35 51.76 -13.16
N ASP A 543 9.14 50.61 -12.48
CA ASP A 543 10.21 49.76 -12.08
C ASP A 543 10.99 49.20 -13.29
N SER A 544 12.31 49.31 -13.25
CA SER A 544 13.20 48.93 -14.34
C SER A 544 13.41 47.44 -14.42
N VAL A 545 13.33 46.73 -13.26
CA VAL A 545 13.47 45.26 -13.20
C VAL A 545 12.31 44.59 -13.92
N LEU A 546 11.07 44.98 -13.59
CA LEU A 546 9.87 44.42 -14.23
C LEU A 546 9.82 44.67 -15.74
N ARG A 547 10.24 45.87 -16.17
CA ARG A 547 10.32 46.16 -17.63
C ARG A 547 11.43 45.36 -18.29
N GLY A 548 12.58 45.19 -17.60
CA GLY A 548 13.69 44.34 -18.06
C GLY A 548 13.25 42.91 -18.22
N LEU A 549 12.65 42.33 -17.18
CA LEU A 549 12.19 40.95 -17.15
C LEU A 549 11.14 40.67 -18.22
N ARG A 550 10.13 41.54 -18.35
CA ARG A 550 9.15 41.43 -19.47
C ARG A 550 9.82 41.48 -20.84
N THR A 551 10.87 42.30 -21.00
CA THR A 551 11.61 42.36 -22.26
C THR A 551 12.39 41.10 -22.51
N GLN A 552 13.10 40.58 -21.51
CA GLN A 552 13.88 39.35 -21.61
C GLN A 552 13.03 38.13 -21.93
N ILE A 553 11.92 37.90 -21.23
CA ILE A 553 10.96 36.81 -21.52
C ILE A 553 10.37 37.03 -22.95
N GLY A 554 10.00 38.26 -23.33
CA GLY A 554 9.52 38.54 -24.66
C GLY A 554 10.58 38.36 -25.75
N ASP A 555 11.87 38.57 -25.45
CA ASP A 555 12.98 38.31 -26.37
C ASP A 555 13.24 36.80 -26.49
N ALA A 556 13.20 36.03 -25.40
CA ALA A 556 13.27 34.57 -25.44
C ALA A 556 12.19 33.99 -26.39
N LEU A 557 10.93 34.39 -26.18
CA LEU A 557 9.80 33.96 -27.05
C LEU A 557 9.95 34.38 -28.52
N ARG A 558 10.51 35.55 -28.82
CA ARG A 558 10.68 36.01 -30.19
C ARG A 558 11.86 35.39 -30.91
N ASN A 559 12.91 35.08 -30.19
CA ASN A 559 14.19 34.63 -30.75
C ASN A 559 14.33 33.10 -30.76
N ALA A 560 13.45 32.37 -30.04
CA ALA A 560 13.46 30.91 -30.06
C ALA A 560 13.38 30.38 -31.49
N GLU A 561 14.36 29.59 -31.89
CA GLU A 561 14.42 29.00 -33.22
C GLU A 561 15.14 27.66 -33.21
N ALA A 562 14.68 26.73 -34.03
CA ALA A 562 15.33 25.43 -34.20
C ALA A 562 15.44 25.06 -35.69
N ALA A 563 16.30 24.07 -35.96
CA ALA A 563 16.37 23.49 -37.31
C ALA A 563 15.21 22.50 -37.48
N GLY A 564 14.27 22.81 -38.32
CA GLY A 564 13.18 21.89 -38.68
C GLY A 564 13.43 21.20 -40.02
N THR A 565 12.61 20.22 -40.33
CA THR A 565 12.67 19.42 -41.58
C THR A 565 12.50 20.28 -42.86
N SER A 566 11.80 21.39 -42.75
CA SER A 566 11.51 22.31 -43.89
C SER A 566 12.27 23.64 -43.82
N GLY A 567 13.18 23.82 -42.86
CA GLY A 567 13.93 25.06 -42.64
C GLY A 567 13.99 25.47 -41.17
N THR A 568 14.27 26.75 -40.88
CA THR A 568 14.26 27.22 -39.49
C THR A 568 12.84 27.32 -38.97
N LEU A 569 12.55 26.63 -37.87
CA LEU A 569 11.26 26.64 -37.20
C LEU A 569 11.28 27.72 -36.10
N LYS A 570 10.19 28.45 -35.96
CA LYS A 570 9.96 29.52 -34.98
C LYS A 570 8.62 29.33 -34.26
N LEU A 571 8.42 30.03 -33.15
CA LEU A 571 7.18 29.90 -32.35
C LEU A 571 5.90 30.18 -33.12
N PHE A 572 5.92 31.08 -34.10
CA PHE A 572 4.72 31.34 -34.92
C PHE A 572 4.37 30.14 -35.84
N ASP A 573 5.34 29.33 -36.24
CA ASP A 573 5.11 28.13 -37.04
C ASP A 573 4.42 27.01 -36.21
N VAL A 574 4.59 27.06 -34.90
CA VAL A 574 3.90 26.16 -33.94
C VAL A 574 2.68 26.82 -33.29
N GLY A 575 2.11 27.86 -33.90
CA GLY A 575 0.85 28.46 -33.45
C GLY A 575 0.95 29.40 -32.25
N VAL A 576 2.15 29.80 -31.79
CA VAL A 576 2.33 30.81 -30.74
C VAL A 576 2.62 32.17 -31.38
N GLU A 577 1.66 33.06 -31.37
CA GLU A 577 1.75 34.38 -32.06
C GLU A 577 1.61 35.54 -31.08
N ILE A 578 2.36 36.63 -31.34
CA ILE A 578 2.21 37.88 -30.57
C ILE A 578 1.00 38.69 -31.07
N THR A 579 0.14 39.10 -30.15
CA THR A 579 -1.03 39.93 -30.44
C THR A 579 -0.65 41.43 -30.52
N ARG A 580 -1.57 42.24 -31.00
CA ARG A 580 -1.37 43.72 -31.06
C ARG A 580 -1.28 44.37 -29.67
N GLU A 581 -1.87 43.70 -28.69
CA GLU A 581 -1.89 44.10 -27.27
C GLU A 581 -0.58 43.74 -26.54
N GLY A 582 0.30 42.96 -27.22
CA GLY A 582 1.60 42.51 -26.67
C GLY A 582 1.48 41.36 -25.72
N THR A 583 0.44 40.55 -25.84
CA THR A 583 0.26 39.21 -25.25
C THR A 583 0.49 38.15 -26.33
N TYR A 584 0.46 36.88 -25.97
CA TYR A 584 0.61 35.76 -26.88
C TYR A 584 -0.70 35.01 -27.03
N SER A 585 -1.04 34.64 -28.27
CA SER A 585 -2.13 33.72 -28.59
C SER A 585 -1.57 32.35 -28.91
N PHE A 586 -2.33 31.32 -28.66
CA PHE A 586 -1.97 29.93 -28.95
C PHE A 586 -3.04 29.30 -29.84
N ASP A 587 -2.62 28.87 -31.04
CA ASP A 587 -3.43 28.06 -31.95
C ASP A 587 -3.10 26.60 -31.78
N SER A 588 -3.91 25.88 -31.00
CA SER A 588 -3.73 24.49 -30.71
C SER A 588 -3.78 23.56 -31.92
N SER A 589 -4.48 23.94 -32.99
CA SER A 589 -4.55 23.12 -34.20
C SER A 589 -3.25 23.23 -35.00
N ALA A 590 -2.73 24.46 -35.19
CA ALA A 590 -1.44 24.67 -35.82
C ALA A 590 -0.30 23.99 -35.07
N PHE A 591 -0.36 24.00 -33.72
CA PHE A 591 0.61 23.28 -32.86
C PHE A 591 0.58 21.77 -33.10
N THR A 592 -0.62 21.17 -33.08
CA THR A 592 -0.78 19.73 -33.29
C THR A 592 -0.32 19.33 -34.71
N ASP A 593 -0.71 20.07 -35.72
CA ASP A 593 -0.31 19.79 -37.10
C ASP A 593 1.22 19.85 -37.28
N GLN A 594 1.89 20.84 -36.67
CA GLN A 594 3.34 20.96 -36.73
C GLN A 594 4.07 19.89 -35.88
N LEU A 595 3.55 19.56 -34.67
CA LEU A 595 4.09 18.51 -33.81
C LEU A 595 4.06 17.14 -34.49
N LEU A 596 2.99 16.83 -35.22
CA LEU A 596 2.89 15.58 -36.00
C LEU A 596 3.74 15.61 -37.28
N ALA A 597 3.95 16.76 -37.90
CA ALA A 597 4.74 16.90 -39.13
C ALA A 597 6.26 16.87 -38.86
N ASP A 598 6.71 17.47 -37.75
CA ASP A 598 8.12 17.64 -37.42
C ASP A 598 8.32 17.58 -35.86
N PRO A 599 8.13 16.42 -35.24
CA PRO A 599 8.20 16.28 -33.77
C PRO A 599 9.53 16.79 -33.21
N SER A 600 10.65 16.34 -33.78
CA SER A 600 12.00 16.69 -33.31
C SER A 600 12.33 18.18 -33.51
N GLY A 601 11.79 18.81 -34.57
CA GLY A 601 11.94 20.26 -34.76
C GLY A 601 11.16 21.06 -33.72
N VAL A 602 9.93 20.65 -33.37
CA VAL A 602 9.12 21.28 -32.34
C VAL A 602 9.76 21.09 -30.96
N GLU A 603 10.25 19.89 -30.66
CA GLU A 603 10.96 19.58 -29.42
C GLU A 603 12.21 20.46 -29.25
N ALA A 604 13.06 20.55 -30.29
CA ALA A 604 14.25 21.38 -30.25
C ALA A 604 13.90 22.87 -30.08
N LEU A 605 12.85 23.36 -30.74
CA LEU A 605 12.35 24.74 -30.60
C LEU A 605 11.90 25.06 -29.18
N ILE A 606 11.10 24.18 -28.60
CA ILE A 606 10.59 24.37 -27.24
C ILE A 606 11.74 24.23 -26.23
N SER A 607 12.64 23.27 -26.38
CA SER A 607 13.82 23.13 -25.54
C SER A 607 14.72 24.36 -25.55
N ASP A 608 14.97 24.98 -26.72
CA ASP A 608 15.68 26.25 -26.83
C ASP A 608 14.99 27.39 -26.07
N LEU A 609 13.67 27.50 -26.22
CA LEU A 609 12.86 28.46 -25.46
C LEU A 609 12.93 28.24 -23.95
N LEU A 610 12.79 27.00 -23.50
CA LEU A 610 12.80 26.65 -22.06
C LEU A 610 14.15 26.96 -21.44
N ALA A 611 15.26 26.63 -22.14
CA ALA A 611 16.59 26.95 -21.67
C ALA A 611 16.82 28.46 -21.45
N ASP A 612 16.29 29.31 -22.34
CA ASP A 612 16.34 30.75 -22.17
C ASP A 612 15.44 31.24 -21.02
N ILE A 613 14.25 30.67 -20.85
CA ILE A 613 13.31 30.99 -19.77
C ILE A 613 13.91 30.62 -18.41
N ASP A 614 14.49 29.42 -18.28
CA ASP A 614 15.08 28.92 -17.02
C ASP A 614 16.21 29.84 -16.54
N VAL A 615 17.09 30.28 -17.46
CA VAL A 615 18.15 31.25 -17.14
C VAL A 615 17.59 32.56 -16.58
N ILE A 616 16.46 33.04 -17.15
CA ILE A 616 15.80 34.27 -16.73
C ILE A 616 15.15 34.09 -15.35
N VAL A 617 14.42 32.99 -15.17
CA VAL A 617 13.69 32.68 -13.95
C VAL A 617 14.64 32.45 -12.76
N ASP A 618 15.68 31.64 -12.96
CA ASP A 618 16.71 31.39 -11.98
C ASP A 618 17.40 32.69 -11.50
N ALA A 619 17.71 33.60 -12.42
CA ALA A 619 18.31 34.88 -12.09
C ALA A 619 17.44 35.74 -11.18
N GLU A 620 16.11 35.58 -11.21
CA GLU A 620 15.14 36.38 -10.48
C GLU A 620 14.69 35.73 -9.16
N LEU A 621 14.59 34.39 -9.11
CA LEU A 621 14.03 33.65 -7.97
C LEU A 621 15.08 33.10 -7.00
N THR A 622 16.36 32.95 -7.40
CA THR A 622 17.39 32.36 -6.54
C THR A 622 17.45 33.05 -5.18
N THR A 623 17.27 32.29 -4.10
CA THR A 623 17.28 32.79 -2.73
C THR A 623 18.60 33.53 -2.39
N GLY A 624 18.50 34.75 -1.90
CA GLY A 624 19.64 35.57 -1.48
C GLY A 624 20.41 36.29 -2.61
N SER A 625 20.25 35.90 -3.89
CA SER A 625 20.90 36.54 -5.05
C SER A 625 19.92 37.02 -6.12
N GLY A 626 18.72 36.44 -6.20
CA GLY A 626 17.69 36.84 -7.15
C GLY A 626 17.17 38.26 -6.89
N SER A 627 16.87 38.99 -7.98
CA SER A 627 16.48 40.39 -7.86
C SER A 627 15.11 40.56 -7.23
N ILE A 628 14.16 39.68 -7.48
CA ILE A 628 12.82 39.68 -6.89
C ILE A 628 12.89 39.23 -5.42
N SER A 629 13.51 38.08 -5.16
CA SER A 629 13.64 37.53 -3.80
C SER A 629 14.36 38.50 -2.87
N GLY A 630 15.50 39.05 -3.30
CA GLY A 630 16.25 40.05 -2.51
C GLY A 630 15.50 41.37 -2.36
N ARG A 631 14.51 41.69 -3.20
CA ARG A 631 13.66 42.86 -3.05
C ARG A 631 12.58 42.67 -2.00
N VAL A 632 11.92 41.54 -2.00
CA VAL A 632 10.93 41.18 -0.97
C VAL A 632 11.62 41.14 0.41
N GLU A 633 12.79 40.54 0.54
CA GLU A 633 13.57 40.49 1.77
C GLU A 633 13.95 41.88 2.30
N ARG A 634 14.42 42.80 1.42
CA ARG A 634 14.73 44.18 1.80
C ARG A 634 13.49 44.96 2.27
N ILE A 635 12.32 44.73 1.69
CA ILE A 635 11.06 45.35 2.11
C ILE A 635 10.69 44.83 3.50
N ASP A 636 10.78 43.50 3.74
CA ASP A 636 10.55 42.89 5.06
C ASP A 636 11.46 43.49 6.14
N GLU A 637 12.76 43.52 5.90
CA GLU A 637 13.70 44.18 6.83
C GLU A 637 13.37 45.65 7.07
N SER A 638 12.78 46.35 6.06
CA SER A 638 12.37 47.72 6.22
C SER A 638 11.12 47.84 7.09
N ILE A 639 10.14 46.95 6.90
CA ILE A 639 8.94 46.86 7.74
C ILE A 639 9.35 46.63 9.19
N ASP A 640 10.17 45.60 9.46
CA ASP A 640 10.66 45.27 10.82
C ASP A 640 11.32 46.46 11.49
N ARG A 641 12.14 47.23 10.77
CA ARG A 641 12.80 48.46 11.31
C ARG A 641 11.78 49.54 11.65
N VAL A 642 10.77 49.75 10.82
CA VAL A 642 9.74 50.77 11.06
C VAL A 642 8.83 50.34 12.22
N GLU A 643 8.46 49.06 12.29
CA GLU A 643 7.68 48.49 13.40
C GLU A 643 8.42 48.58 14.72
N SER A 644 9.69 48.21 14.76
CA SER A 644 10.54 48.40 15.94
C SER A 644 10.60 49.88 16.39
N THR A 645 10.74 50.80 15.42
CA THR A 645 10.72 52.25 15.68
C THR A 645 9.36 52.71 16.21
N LEU A 646 8.26 52.20 15.66
CA LEU A 646 6.90 52.50 16.10
C LEU A 646 6.69 52.01 17.54
N PHE A 647 7.05 50.77 17.82
CA PHE A 647 6.95 50.16 19.14
C PHE A 647 7.73 50.94 20.20
N ASP A 648 9.00 51.32 19.91
CA ASP A 648 9.81 52.11 20.82
C ASP A 648 9.18 53.48 21.13
N ARG A 649 8.56 54.10 20.13
CA ARG A 649 7.88 55.37 20.31
C ARG A 649 6.59 55.24 21.10
N GLU A 650 5.79 54.20 20.84
CA GLU A 650 4.58 53.90 21.61
C GLU A 650 4.92 53.63 23.09
N GLN A 651 5.97 52.89 23.39
CA GLN A 651 6.46 52.68 24.75
C GLN A 651 6.85 53.99 25.44
N ARG A 652 7.53 54.87 24.70
CA ARG A 652 7.88 56.22 25.25
C ARG A 652 6.66 57.08 25.51
N LEU A 653 5.63 56.97 24.68
CA LEU A 653 4.36 57.68 24.90
C LEU A 653 3.64 57.16 26.15
N GLU A 654 3.63 55.89 26.42
CA GLU A 654 3.02 55.31 27.62
C GLU A 654 3.79 55.77 28.89
N VAL A 655 5.12 55.72 28.89
CA VAL A 655 5.95 56.27 29.99
C VAL A 655 5.69 57.77 30.17
N ARG A 656 5.52 58.50 29.08
CA ARG A 656 5.20 59.94 29.13
C ARG A 656 3.83 60.19 29.72
N ARG A 657 2.84 59.37 29.37
CA ARG A 657 1.49 59.39 29.92
C ARG A 657 1.49 59.20 31.45
N GLU A 658 2.21 58.17 31.90
CA GLU A 658 2.36 57.90 33.33
C GLU A 658 3.04 59.07 34.08
N GLN A 659 4.11 59.65 33.51
CA GLN A 659 4.79 60.81 34.09
C GLN A 659 3.88 62.03 34.19
N LEU A 660 3.09 62.30 33.13
CA LEU A 660 2.15 63.43 33.15
C LEU A 660 1.05 63.22 34.19
N LEU A 661 0.46 62.00 34.27
CA LEU A 661 -0.52 61.69 35.29
C LEU A 661 0.03 61.84 36.71
N LEU A 662 1.28 61.44 36.96
CA LEU A 662 1.95 61.62 38.24
C LEU A 662 2.20 63.10 38.55
N GLN A 663 2.63 63.93 37.56
CA GLN A 663 2.80 65.33 37.70
C GLN A 663 1.51 66.09 38.03
N TYR A 664 0.43 65.78 37.32
CA TYR A 664 -0.86 66.39 37.53
C TYR A 664 -1.48 65.97 38.87
N THR A 665 -1.30 64.72 39.29
CA THR A 665 -1.72 64.22 40.62
C THR A 665 -0.98 65.02 41.75
N LYS A 666 0.32 65.22 41.60
CA LYS A 666 1.10 66.03 42.56
C LYS A 666 0.64 67.52 42.58
N LEU A 667 0.34 68.04 41.38
CA LEU A 667 -0.19 69.41 41.26
C LEU A 667 -1.54 69.51 41.96
N GLU A 668 -2.45 68.59 41.77
CA GLU A 668 -3.76 68.55 42.41
C GLU A 668 -3.68 68.44 43.94
N GLN A 669 -2.76 67.61 44.45
CA GLN A 669 -2.45 67.54 45.89
C GLN A 669 -1.93 68.86 46.42
N SER A 670 -1.07 69.52 45.68
CA SER A 670 -0.52 70.84 46.08
C SER A 670 -1.60 71.94 46.10
N ILE A 671 -2.53 71.92 45.09
CA ILE A 671 -3.65 72.85 45.02
C ILE A 671 -4.63 72.61 46.17
N SER A 672 -4.95 71.33 46.44
CA SER A 672 -5.82 70.91 47.56
C SER A 672 -5.22 71.40 48.91
N LEU A 673 -3.93 71.25 49.10
CA LEU A 673 -3.20 71.77 50.30
C LEU A 673 -3.28 73.28 50.41
N LEU A 674 -3.06 74.02 49.31
CA LEU A 674 -3.17 75.49 49.26
C LEU A 674 -4.61 75.96 49.53
N GLN A 675 -5.61 75.30 48.97
CA GLN A 675 -7.03 75.60 49.25
C GLN A 675 -7.39 75.32 50.70
N GLY A 676 -6.86 74.22 51.28
CA GLY A 676 -6.99 73.94 52.72
C GLY A 676 -6.36 75.02 53.58
N GLN A 677 -5.17 75.54 53.22
CA GLN A 677 -4.50 76.65 53.88
C GLN A 677 -5.29 77.98 53.72
N GLN A 678 -5.84 78.22 52.55
CA GLN A 678 -6.67 79.41 52.27
C GLN A 678 -7.94 79.40 53.09
N SER A 679 -8.62 78.24 53.16
CA SER A 679 -9.84 78.05 53.98
C SER A 679 -9.55 78.19 55.47
N SER A 680 -8.38 77.73 55.97
CA SER A 680 -7.95 77.89 57.34
C SER A 680 -7.58 79.34 57.63
N LEU A 681 -6.91 80.02 56.71
CA LEU A 681 -6.64 81.48 56.82
C LEU A 681 -7.92 82.31 56.79
N ALA A 682 -8.88 81.96 55.95
CA ALA A 682 -10.21 82.63 55.94
C ALA A 682 -10.98 82.38 57.22
N ALA A 683 -10.90 81.21 57.83
CA ALA A 683 -11.47 80.93 59.15
C ALA A 683 -10.82 81.70 60.25
N VAL A 684 -9.49 81.87 60.25
CA VAL A 684 -8.75 82.65 61.18
C VAL A 684 -9.04 84.18 61.00
N SER A 685 -9.14 84.67 59.77
CA SER A 685 -9.53 86.06 59.50
C SER A 685 -10.96 86.38 59.88
N ALA A 686 -11.88 85.43 59.88
CA ALA A 686 -13.27 85.60 60.37
C ALA A 686 -13.37 85.64 61.88
N THR A 687 -12.37 85.12 62.59
CA THR A 687 -12.32 85.13 64.07
C THR A 687 -11.58 86.33 64.66
N LEU A 688 -10.96 87.14 63.81
CA LEU A 688 -10.35 88.39 64.28
C LEU A 688 -11.40 89.46 64.61
N PRO A 689 -11.38 90.03 65.80
CA PRO A 689 -12.36 91.05 66.14
C PRO A 689 -12.22 92.29 65.28
N LYS A 690 -13.32 92.72 64.65
CA LYS A 690 -13.37 94.02 63.95
C LYS A 690 -13.05 95.15 64.94
N ALA A 691 -11.95 95.77 64.73
CA ALA A 691 -11.64 97.04 65.48
C ALA A 691 -12.72 98.05 65.15
N SER A 692 -13.51 98.41 66.19
CA SER A 692 -14.45 99.51 66.15
C SER A 692 -13.72 100.84 66.02
N LYS A 693 -14.12 101.67 65.05
CA LYS A 693 -14.00 103.07 65.09
C LYS A 693 -15.18 103.64 65.78
#